data_20d777a2e2713e260c6f6e8591c1d29a
#
_entry.id   20d777a2e2713e260c6f6e8591c1d29a
#
_cell.length_a   1.000
_cell.length_b   1.000
_cell.length_c   1.000
_cell.angle_alpha   90.00
_cell.angle_beta   90.00
_cell.angle_gamma   90.00
#
_symmetry.space_group_name_H-M   'P 1'
#
loop_
_entity.id
_entity.type
_entity.pdbx_description
1 polymer ?
#
loop_
_entity_poly.entity_id
_entity_poly.type
_entity_poly.pdbx_seq_one_letter_code
_entity_poly.pdbx_strand_id
1 'polypeptide(L)'
;MNKTLKFNAPATCFEESLLLGNGFLGAAVYGGIEVERYSMNEATLWTGFPKDAPNPDGKEALKKAQGLIADGKHTEAAEVLEQGFSGDFSQTYLPLCSIYIDCGITEYDTYSRTLDMEKGVLKVNYTDGDTSVSRESFISNPHRVMVVKIKQTGVPLTQIYIKSELYHCVFTHEDKLILRGTAPYYDHPTGRRYFTNKHPFYYEDDAKKGMKYKGVLKVEHNGELRFNGDIMEILNADEITVYFAAKTSFNGFEKHPYLEGAEIENAVDEILQKAINKGYNALKKAHIDDFSSLFGRTDFSLRNNKTDLYTDKILKEHKSNALYELLFNVGKYLTISASREGGQAMNLQGIWNEHIAPPWNSNYTININTEMNYMPTTALNLPECFEPYVKFAEELAINGRKIAEEWYGVKGVISHHNSDIWRIANPVGNKCKGTHVWSFYNTSFGWILWGLVEKFRMENDVEYLKNTLYPLLTECAETYIALFTEDEKGNLYLSPATSPENQFILEDGTPIGIAKYSAMNNAICRDILKSAVEFAEILGDDANCQRYKKYLEKIMPYEITSDGRILEWDKEYTEQDIHHRHVSHLYGLHPAREITPYSTPELAKAAKTSLNVRGDEGTGWCIAWKANMWARLFDGNRALKLLDNQLTFVKPNENKNISILSGGTYPNMLCAHPPFQIDGNFGATSAIIEMLVQCNGNDIYILPALPDKWESGEIKGIRINGGAFIDIKWEKGKKADVKITPEEKAHNYNLIFKH
;
A
#
# COMPACT_ATOMS: atom_id res chain seq x y z
N MET A 1 8.87 -4.48 24.66
CA MET A 1 8.49 -4.36 23.24
C MET A 1 7.64 -3.15 23.07
N ASN A 2 7.92 -2.35 22.04
CA ASN A 2 7.25 -1.07 21.79
C ASN A 2 6.02 -1.29 20.89
N LYS A 3 4.88 -1.62 21.52
CA LYS A 3 3.61 -1.93 20.85
C LYS A 3 2.54 -0.84 21.05
N THR A 4 2.96 0.35 21.49
CA THR A 4 2.04 1.44 21.83
C THR A 4 2.58 2.76 21.27
N LEU A 5 1.73 3.50 20.54
CA LEU A 5 1.97 4.91 20.23
C LEU A 5 1.39 5.76 21.35
N LYS A 6 2.16 6.77 21.83
CA LYS A 6 1.80 7.60 22.99
C LYS A 6 2.02 9.08 22.70
N PHE A 7 1.06 9.90 23.07
CA PHE A 7 1.13 11.37 22.94
C PHE A 7 0.53 12.04 24.16
N ASN A 8 1.01 13.24 24.49
CA ASN A 8 0.56 14.05 25.61
C ASN A 8 -0.16 15.35 25.19
N ALA A 9 -0.59 15.41 23.94
CA ALA A 9 -1.37 16.53 23.40
C ALA A 9 -2.35 16.02 22.32
N PRO A 10 -3.48 16.72 22.09
CA PRO A 10 -4.34 16.48 20.93
C PRO A 10 -3.59 16.61 19.61
N ALA A 11 -4.07 15.95 18.57
CA ALA A 11 -3.61 16.15 17.21
C ALA A 11 -4.22 17.44 16.61
N THR A 12 -3.41 18.18 15.87
CA THR A 12 -3.80 19.39 15.17
C THR A 12 -4.02 19.16 13.67
N CYS A 13 -3.50 18.04 13.17
CA CYS A 13 -3.60 17.64 11.77
C CYS A 13 -3.58 16.11 11.61
N PHE A 14 -3.82 15.65 10.40
CA PHE A 14 -3.87 14.21 10.07
C PHE A 14 -2.59 13.47 10.45
N GLU A 15 -1.42 14.05 10.19
CA GLU A 15 -0.10 13.45 10.43
C GLU A 15 0.27 13.37 11.93
N GLU A 16 -0.59 13.88 12.81
CA GLU A 16 -0.51 13.72 14.26
C GLU A 16 -1.61 12.80 14.80
N SER A 17 -2.65 12.51 14.00
CA SER A 17 -3.78 11.66 14.40
C SER A 17 -3.36 10.21 14.63
N LEU A 18 -4.19 9.43 15.30
CA LEU A 18 -4.02 7.99 15.47
C LEU A 18 -5.07 7.25 14.62
N LEU A 19 -4.59 6.27 13.86
CA LEU A 19 -5.41 5.57 12.88
C LEU A 19 -6.04 4.31 13.48
N LEU A 20 -7.34 4.11 13.26
CA LEU A 20 -8.08 2.87 13.49
C LEU A 20 -8.61 2.33 12.19
N GLY A 21 -8.73 1.00 12.06
CA GLY A 21 -9.28 0.39 10.85
C GLY A 21 -9.57 -1.10 10.97
N ASN A 22 -10.39 -1.61 10.02
CA ASN A 22 -10.74 -3.03 9.94
C ASN A 22 -10.75 -3.55 8.49
N GLY A 23 -10.08 -2.86 7.55
CA GLY A 23 -10.07 -3.20 6.12
C GLY A 23 -11.31 -2.72 5.35
N PHE A 24 -12.35 -2.18 6.03
CA PHE A 24 -13.58 -1.67 5.42
C PHE A 24 -13.88 -0.24 5.86
N LEU A 25 -13.79 0.03 7.14
CA LEU A 25 -13.88 1.36 7.73
C LEU A 25 -12.52 1.76 8.27
N GLY A 26 -12.14 3.00 8.04
CA GLY A 26 -10.98 3.66 8.64
C GLY A 26 -11.41 4.89 9.41
N ALA A 27 -10.67 5.23 10.46
CA ALA A 27 -10.83 6.48 11.20
C ALA A 27 -9.47 7.08 11.54
N ALA A 28 -9.29 8.36 11.27
CA ALA A 28 -8.23 9.17 11.86
C ALA A 28 -8.79 9.90 13.08
N VAL A 29 -8.23 9.63 14.27
CA VAL A 29 -8.72 10.09 15.57
C VAL A 29 -7.79 11.16 16.10
N TYR A 30 -8.32 12.36 16.36
CA TYR A 30 -7.54 13.54 16.72
C TYR A 30 -7.28 13.66 18.23
N GLY A 31 -8.14 13.10 19.06
CA GLY A 31 -8.01 13.19 20.51
C GLY A 31 -8.32 14.58 21.05
N GLY A 32 -9.19 15.33 20.40
CA GLY A 32 -9.59 16.68 20.81
C GLY A 32 -10.24 16.71 22.21
N ILE A 33 -10.03 17.80 22.96
CA ILE A 33 -10.63 17.97 24.30
C ILE A 33 -12.00 18.64 24.23
N GLU A 34 -12.09 19.80 23.58
CA GLU A 34 -13.35 20.50 23.34
C GLU A 34 -14.20 19.68 22.36
N VAL A 35 -13.66 19.48 21.18
CA VAL A 35 -14.31 18.74 20.11
C VAL A 35 -13.38 17.60 19.63
N GLU A 36 -13.76 16.37 19.87
CA GLU A 36 -13.13 15.21 19.25
C GLU A 36 -13.56 15.08 17.80
N ARG A 37 -12.63 14.73 16.91
CA ARG A 37 -12.90 14.46 15.51
C ARG A 37 -12.46 13.03 15.13
N TYR A 38 -13.40 12.27 14.57
CA TYR A 38 -13.15 11.02 13.87
C TYR A 38 -13.31 11.28 12.37
N SER A 39 -12.21 11.39 11.61
CA SER A 39 -12.28 11.49 10.15
C SER A 39 -12.43 10.09 9.58
N MET A 40 -13.60 9.80 9.00
CA MET A 40 -14.05 8.46 8.61
C MET A 40 -13.84 8.20 7.13
N ASN A 41 -13.41 6.99 6.81
CA ASN A 41 -13.36 6.46 5.46
C ASN A 41 -14.14 5.15 5.36
N GLU A 42 -14.67 4.88 4.18
CA GLU A 42 -15.20 3.58 3.75
C GLU A 42 -14.44 3.14 2.49
N ALA A 43 -13.87 1.94 2.51
CA ALA A 43 -12.87 1.49 1.53
C ALA A 43 -13.37 1.48 0.07
N THR A 44 -14.68 1.45 -0.14
CA THR A 44 -15.28 1.42 -1.49
C THR A 44 -15.83 2.78 -1.95
N LEU A 45 -15.65 3.86 -1.17
CA LEU A 45 -16.16 5.18 -1.56
C LEU A 45 -15.20 5.89 -2.51
N TRP A 46 -15.49 5.82 -3.81
CA TRP A 46 -14.71 6.41 -4.89
C TRP A 46 -15.61 7.22 -5.83
N THR A 47 -14.97 8.10 -6.64
CA THR A 47 -15.64 8.75 -7.76
C THR A 47 -15.94 7.76 -8.89
N GLY A 48 -16.81 8.15 -9.81
CA GLY A 48 -17.02 7.49 -11.10
C GLY A 48 -17.82 6.20 -11.08
N PHE A 49 -17.63 5.44 -12.12
CA PHE A 49 -18.28 4.17 -12.41
C PHE A 49 -17.46 3.40 -13.46
N PRO A 50 -17.73 2.09 -13.68
CA PRO A 50 -17.03 1.31 -14.70
C PRO A 50 -17.19 1.93 -16.08
N LYS A 51 -16.09 2.00 -16.83
CA LYS A 51 -16.07 2.47 -18.20
C LYS A 51 -15.30 1.49 -19.07
N ASP A 52 -15.80 1.23 -20.25
CA ASP A 52 -14.97 0.63 -21.29
C ASP A 52 -13.94 1.65 -21.77
N ALA A 53 -12.77 1.17 -22.11
CA ALA A 53 -11.66 1.98 -22.60
C ALA A 53 -11.31 1.60 -24.06
N PRO A 54 -12.24 1.70 -25.03
CA PRO A 54 -11.97 1.33 -26.41
C PRO A 54 -10.93 2.26 -27.02
N ASN A 55 -9.95 1.71 -27.72
CA ASN A 55 -8.98 2.47 -28.49
C ASN A 55 -8.77 1.81 -29.86
N PRO A 56 -9.62 2.11 -30.85
CA PRO A 56 -9.53 1.49 -32.16
C PRO A 56 -8.22 1.79 -32.88
N ASP A 57 -7.56 2.90 -32.53
CA ASP A 57 -6.30 3.34 -33.14
C ASP A 57 -5.06 2.84 -32.37
N GLY A 58 -5.25 2.18 -31.23
CA GLY A 58 -4.16 1.79 -30.32
C GLY A 58 -3.09 0.91 -30.98
N LYS A 59 -3.52 -0.13 -31.68
CA LYS A 59 -2.60 -1.05 -32.42
C LYS A 59 -1.75 -0.33 -33.46
N GLU A 60 -2.35 0.59 -34.19
CA GLU A 60 -1.64 1.36 -35.21
C GLU A 60 -0.67 2.35 -34.59
N ALA A 61 -1.09 3.05 -33.52
CA ALA A 61 -0.23 3.94 -32.75
C ALA A 61 0.98 3.20 -32.15
N LEU A 62 0.76 2.03 -31.54
CA LEU A 62 1.83 1.20 -30.99
C LEU A 62 2.82 0.78 -32.06
N LYS A 63 2.34 0.24 -33.20
CA LYS A 63 3.18 -0.18 -34.32
C LYS A 63 3.98 0.97 -34.89
N LYS A 64 3.36 2.16 -35.02
CA LYS A 64 4.04 3.37 -35.47
C LYS A 64 5.13 3.80 -34.50
N ALA A 65 4.85 3.79 -33.18
CA ALA A 65 5.84 4.10 -32.16
C ALA A 65 7.03 3.12 -32.19
N GLN A 66 6.77 1.82 -32.36
CA GLN A 66 7.82 0.80 -32.50
C GLN A 66 8.73 1.10 -33.69
N GLY A 67 8.17 1.44 -34.87
CA GLY A 67 8.94 1.81 -36.04
C GLY A 67 9.79 3.07 -35.82
N LEU A 68 9.22 4.11 -35.18
CA LEU A 68 9.95 5.34 -34.90
C LEU A 68 11.10 5.09 -33.89
N ILE A 69 10.89 4.26 -32.87
CA ILE A 69 11.96 3.86 -31.92
C ILE A 69 13.08 3.11 -32.64
N ALA A 70 12.74 2.18 -33.53
CA ALA A 70 13.73 1.47 -34.32
C ALA A 70 14.59 2.40 -35.20
N ASP A 71 13.99 3.49 -35.70
CA ASP A 71 14.66 4.56 -36.47
C ASP A 71 15.39 5.59 -35.57
N GLY A 72 15.35 5.46 -34.24
CA GLY A 72 15.96 6.40 -33.28
C GLY A 72 15.16 7.70 -33.08
N LYS A 73 13.91 7.76 -33.55
CA LYS A 73 13.01 8.92 -33.43
C LYS A 73 12.16 8.89 -32.18
N HIS A 74 12.84 8.99 -31.03
CA HIS A 74 12.20 8.83 -29.72
C HIS A 74 11.15 9.87 -29.40
N THR A 75 11.36 11.15 -29.81
CA THR A 75 10.43 12.25 -29.57
C THR A 75 9.11 12.02 -30.30
N GLU A 76 9.17 11.68 -31.59
CA GLU A 76 7.98 11.40 -32.40
C GLU A 76 7.25 10.13 -31.89
N ALA A 77 7.99 9.14 -31.40
CA ALA A 77 7.39 7.95 -30.82
C ALA A 77 6.62 8.29 -29.55
N ALA A 78 7.17 9.14 -28.68
CA ALA A 78 6.50 9.64 -27.48
C ALA A 78 5.21 10.40 -27.80
N GLU A 79 5.25 11.31 -28.77
CA GLU A 79 4.07 12.05 -29.23
C GLU A 79 2.96 11.10 -29.73
N VAL A 80 3.33 10.10 -30.52
CA VAL A 80 2.39 9.08 -31.01
C VAL A 80 1.74 8.31 -29.87
N LEU A 81 2.50 7.92 -28.85
CA LEU A 81 1.96 7.22 -27.67
C LEU A 81 1.05 8.13 -26.84
N GLU A 82 1.45 9.37 -26.59
CA GLU A 82 0.66 10.31 -25.80
C GLU A 82 -0.67 10.68 -26.47
N GLN A 83 -0.69 10.78 -27.82
CA GLN A 83 -1.90 11.08 -28.60
C GLN A 83 -2.77 9.86 -28.84
N GLY A 84 -2.18 8.75 -29.27
CA GLY A 84 -2.89 7.59 -29.78
C GLY A 84 -2.94 6.40 -28.82
N PHE A 85 -2.19 6.44 -27.72
CA PHE A 85 -2.07 5.31 -26.79
C PHE A 85 -2.22 5.77 -25.33
N SER A 86 -3.18 6.64 -25.03
CA SER A 86 -3.48 7.10 -23.69
C SER A 86 -4.99 7.25 -23.46
N GLY A 87 -5.49 6.65 -22.40
CA GLY A 87 -6.89 6.64 -22.00
C GLY A 87 -7.18 7.55 -20.79
N ASP A 88 -8.36 7.39 -20.22
CA ASP A 88 -8.83 8.15 -19.07
C ASP A 88 -7.90 8.00 -17.86
N PHE A 89 -7.88 9.00 -16.97
CA PHE A 89 -7.22 8.92 -15.68
C PHE A 89 -7.99 8.01 -14.70
N SER A 90 -7.29 7.52 -13.66
CA SER A 90 -7.90 6.81 -12.55
C SER A 90 -8.88 7.69 -11.78
N GLN A 91 -9.91 7.06 -11.23
CA GLN A 91 -10.86 7.69 -10.32
C GLN A 91 -10.22 7.97 -8.95
N THR A 92 -10.91 8.74 -8.11
CA THR A 92 -10.41 9.27 -6.84
C THR A 92 -11.04 8.58 -5.65
N TYR A 93 -10.21 8.15 -4.69
CA TYR A 93 -10.66 7.68 -3.38
C TYR A 93 -11.12 8.86 -2.51
N LEU A 94 -12.27 8.74 -1.84
CA LEU A 94 -12.94 9.84 -1.14
C LEU A 94 -13.02 9.64 0.37
N PRO A 95 -13.00 10.74 1.17
CA PRO A 95 -13.39 10.69 2.57
C PRO A 95 -14.91 10.50 2.68
N LEU A 96 -15.36 9.78 3.70
CA LEU A 96 -16.80 9.57 3.94
C LEU A 96 -17.43 10.76 4.70
N CYS A 97 -16.96 10.99 5.91
CA CYS A 97 -17.45 12.05 6.78
C CYS A 97 -16.49 12.27 7.95
N SER A 98 -16.74 13.32 8.73
CA SER A 98 -16.20 13.48 10.08
C SER A 98 -17.33 13.38 11.10
N ILE A 99 -17.10 12.57 12.15
CA ILE A 99 -17.96 12.51 13.34
C ILE A 99 -17.31 13.37 14.40
N TYR A 100 -18.08 14.28 14.97
CA TYR A 100 -17.64 15.19 16.01
C TYR A 100 -18.35 14.87 17.33
N ILE A 101 -17.59 14.86 18.42
CA ILE A 101 -18.09 14.69 19.78
C ILE A 101 -17.59 15.88 20.59
N ASP A 102 -18.50 16.78 20.93
CA ASP A 102 -18.25 18.03 21.63
C ASP A 102 -18.67 17.89 23.10
N CYS A 103 -17.70 18.06 24.00
CA CYS A 103 -17.89 18.01 25.45
C CYS A 103 -17.77 19.41 26.11
N GLY A 104 -17.45 20.45 25.33
CA GLY A 104 -17.32 21.82 25.77
C GLY A 104 -16.15 22.11 26.73
N ILE A 105 -15.16 21.22 26.83
CA ILE A 105 -14.01 21.39 27.73
C ILE A 105 -12.87 21.99 26.91
N THR A 106 -12.44 23.20 27.29
CA THR A 106 -11.45 23.97 26.51
C THR A 106 -10.02 23.90 27.02
N GLU A 107 -9.82 23.47 28.29
CA GLU A 107 -8.52 23.36 28.95
C GLU A 107 -8.34 21.98 29.55
N TYR A 108 -7.12 21.62 29.94
CA TYR A 108 -6.83 20.37 30.64
C TYR A 108 -5.60 20.48 31.55
N ASP A 109 -5.68 19.83 32.72
CA ASP A 109 -4.56 19.66 33.65
C ASP A 109 -3.68 18.47 33.24
N THR A 110 -4.34 17.37 32.86
CA THR A 110 -3.66 16.17 32.41
C THR A 110 -4.23 15.69 31.08
N TYR A 111 -3.36 15.14 30.23
CA TYR A 111 -3.78 14.60 28.94
C TYR A 111 -2.93 13.39 28.54
N SER A 112 -3.58 12.38 27.99
CA SER A 112 -2.90 11.25 27.35
C SER A 112 -3.72 10.69 26.19
N ARG A 113 -3.02 10.37 25.10
CA ARG A 113 -3.59 9.70 23.93
C ARG A 113 -2.70 8.51 23.58
N THR A 114 -3.27 7.31 23.52
CA THR A 114 -2.51 6.06 23.33
C THR A 114 -3.22 5.13 22.36
N LEU A 115 -2.46 4.49 21.47
CA LEU A 115 -2.90 3.41 20.62
C LEU A 115 -2.17 2.12 21.02
N ASP A 116 -2.88 1.14 21.56
CA ASP A 116 -2.40 -0.22 21.77
C ASP A 116 -2.51 -0.98 20.44
N MET A 117 -1.38 -1.10 19.73
CA MET A 117 -1.32 -1.73 18.41
C MET A 117 -1.57 -3.24 18.47
N GLU A 118 -1.31 -3.90 19.58
CA GLU A 118 -1.57 -5.33 19.75
C GLU A 118 -3.06 -5.64 19.85
N LYS A 119 -3.84 -4.69 20.39
CA LYS A 119 -5.28 -4.83 20.57
C LYS A 119 -6.11 -4.04 19.56
N GLY A 120 -5.50 -3.14 18.81
CA GLY A 120 -6.22 -2.23 17.93
C GLY A 120 -7.17 -1.27 18.67
N VAL A 121 -6.78 -0.86 19.90
CA VAL A 121 -7.61 -0.03 20.79
C VAL A 121 -6.92 1.29 21.07
N LEU A 122 -7.65 2.37 20.85
CA LEU A 122 -7.22 3.73 21.12
C LEU A 122 -7.88 4.26 22.38
N LYS A 123 -7.11 4.96 23.24
CA LYS A 123 -7.62 5.65 24.42
C LYS A 123 -7.19 7.10 24.45
N VAL A 124 -8.12 7.97 24.86
CA VAL A 124 -7.88 9.38 25.15
C VAL A 124 -8.39 9.66 26.55
N ASN A 125 -7.53 10.20 27.42
CA ASN A 125 -7.92 10.58 28.78
C ASN A 125 -7.43 11.97 29.07
N TYR A 126 -8.27 12.78 29.71
CA TYR A 126 -7.90 14.11 30.19
C TYR A 126 -8.74 14.53 31.40
N THR A 127 -8.19 15.46 32.18
CA THR A 127 -8.85 16.06 33.35
C THR A 127 -8.69 17.57 33.32
N ASP A 128 -9.68 18.27 33.87
CA ASP A 128 -9.71 19.73 34.13
C ASP A 128 -10.45 19.96 35.47
N GLY A 129 -9.69 20.25 36.53
CA GLY A 129 -10.25 20.30 37.89
C GLY A 129 -10.97 19.01 38.28
N ASP A 130 -12.26 19.13 38.62
CA ASP A 130 -13.14 18.01 38.96
C ASP A 130 -13.74 17.29 37.74
N THR A 131 -13.49 17.81 36.54
CA THR A 131 -13.96 17.19 35.27
C THR A 131 -12.99 16.14 34.77
N SER A 132 -13.52 15.02 34.32
CA SER A 132 -12.71 13.97 33.67
C SER A 132 -13.42 13.36 32.48
N VAL A 133 -12.66 13.06 31.44
CA VAL A 133 -13.15 12.35 30.26
C VAL A 133 -12.17 11.23 29.88
N SER A 134 -12.72 10.04 29.66
CA SER A 134 -12.02 8.88 29.13
C SER A 134 -12.79 8.36 27.92
N ARG A 135 -12.13 8.31 26.75
CA ARG A 135 -12.69 7.74 25.52
C ARG A 135 -11.87 6.52 25.13
N GLU A 136 -12.54 5.41 24.85
CA GLU A 136 -11.94 4.20 24.33
C GLU A 136 -12.59 3.85 22.99
N SER A 137 -11.80 3.73 21.91
CA SER A 137 -12.29 3.60 20.54
C SER A 137 -11.64 2.41 19.85
N PHE A 138 -12.42 1.69 19.03
CA PHE A 138 -11.95 0.64 18.13
C PHE A 138 -12.89 0.46 16.94
N ILE A 139 -12.40 -0.14 15.84
CA ILE A 139 -13.21 -0.52 14.69
C ILE A 139 -13.14 -2.05 14.54
N SER A 140 -14.27 -2.71 14.82
CA SER A 140 -14.35 -4.17 14.83
C SER A 140 -14.44 -4.74 13.41
N ASN A 141 -13.52 -5.65 13.05
CA ASN A 141 -13.62 -6.40 11.82
C ASN A 141 -14.78 -7.43 11.87
N PRO A 142 -14.91 -8.26 12.92
CA PRO A 142 -16.00 -9.26 12.97
C PRO A 142 -17.41 -8.66 12.93
N HIS A 143 -17.58 -7.40 13.37
CA HIS A 143 -18.90 -6.77 13.48
C HIS A 143 -19.10 -5.57 12.56
N ARG A 144 -18.06 -5.16 11.80
CA ARG A 144 -18.10 -4.07 10.81
C ARG A 144 -18.61 -2.73 11.38
N VAL A 145 -18.27 -2.43 12.64
CA VAL A 145 -18.75 -1.27 13.38
C VAL A 145 -17.60 -0.54 14.06
N MET A 146 -17.64 0.79 14.05
CA MET A 146 -16.84 1.62 14.96
C MET A 146 -17.59 1.77 16.29
N VAL A 147 -16.87 1.64 17.38
CA VAL A 147 -17.39 1.80 18.75
C VAL A 147 -16.52 2.76 19.53
N VAL A 148 -17.17 3.73 20.18
CA VAL A 148 -16.53 4.68 21.10
C VAL A 148 -17.23 4.62 22.44
N LYS A 149 -16.53 4.17 23.50
CA LYS A 149 -17.03 4.23 24.87
C LYS A 149 -16.49 5.46 25.55
N ILE A 150 -17.37 6.33 26.02
CA ILE A 150 -17.05 7.54 26.79
C ILE A 150 -17.46 7.33 28.23
N LYS A 151 -16.55 7.63 29.15
CA LYS A 151 -16.81 7.78 30.58
C LYS A 151 -16.40 9.19 30.96
N GLN A 152 -17.31 9.94 31.60
CA GLN A 152 -17.08 11.33 31.91
C GLN A 152 -17.70 11.72 33.26
N THR A 153 -17.12 12.73 33.88
CA THR A 153 -17.62 13.36 35.14
C THR A 153 -17.56 14.86 34.95
N GLY A 154 -18.56 15.59 35.46
CA GLY A 154 -18.59 17.04 35.37
C GLY A 154 -18.95 17.60 33.98
N VAL A 155 -19.38 16.75 33.03
CA VAL A 155 -19.80 17.16 31.68
C VAL A 155 -21.33 17.21 31.61
N PRO A 156 -21.96 18.43 31.60
CA PRO A 156 -23.41 18.55 31.61
C PRO A 156 -24.08 18.24 30.27
N LEU A 157 -23.34 18.42 29.18
CA LEU A 157 -23.84 18.23 27.82
C LEU A 157 -22.74 17.63 26.93
N THR A 158 -23.08 16.58 26.19
CA THR A 158 -22.26 16.05 25.09
C THR A 158 -23.06 16.16 23.80
N GLN A 159 -22.53 16.85 22.81
CA GLN A 159 -23.13 16.98 21.49
C GLN A 159 -22.40 16.06 20.48
N ILE A 160 -23.19 15.39 19.63
CA ILE A 160 -22.64 14.52 18.57
C ILE A 160 -23.27 14.91 17.24
N TYR A 161 -22.43 15.13 16.22
CA TYR A 161 -22.90 15.49 14.89
C TYR A 161 -21.97 14.95 13.79
N ILE A 162 -22.49 14.90 12.57
CA ILE A 162 -21.79 14.38 11.39
C ILE A 162 -21.69 15.46 10.33
N LYS A 163 -20.51 15.63 9.71
CA LYS A 163 -20.32 16.48 8.53
C LYS A 163 -19.61 15.71 7.43
N SER A 164 -19.95 15.97 6.19
CA SER A 164 -19.22 15.45 5.01
C SER A 164 -18.95 16.60 4.05
N GLU A 165 -17.85 16.50 3.31
CA GLU A 165 -17.54 17.47 2.24
C GLU A 165 -18.18 17.06 0.90
N LEU A 166 -18.71 15.84 0.81
CA LEU A 166 -19.44 15.36 -0.36
C LEU A 166 -20.90 15.82 -0.33
N TYR A 167 -21.60 15.70 -1.44
CA TYR A 167 -23.05 15.98 -1.50
C TYR A 167 -23.80 15.01 -0.59
N HIS A 168 -24.41 15.56 0.48
CA HIS A 168 -25.01 14.76 1.54
C HIS A 168 -26.19 15.46 2.24
N CYS A 169 -26.92 14.66 3.00
CA CYS A 169 -27.81 15.16 4.06
C CYS A 169 -27.58 14.36 5.35
N VAL A 170 -27.73 15.03 6.48
CA VAL A 170 -27.79 14.41 7.80
C VAL A 170 -29.17 14.73 8.38
N PHE A 171 -29.83 13.72 8.93
CA PHE A 171 -31.14 13.88 9.56
C PHE A 171 -31.31 12.89 10.71
N THR A 172 -32.21 13.21 11.59
CA THR A 172 -32.58 12.37 12.73
C THR A 172 -33.72 11.45 12.35
N HIS A 173 -33.68 10.22 12.78
CA HIS A 173 -34.77 9.25 12.68
C HIS A 173 -34.77 8.37 13.91
N GLU A 174 -35.85 8.39 14.68
CA GLU A 174 -35.94 7.79 16.01
C GLU A 174 -34.78 8.30 16.90
N ASP A 175 -33.92 7.42 17.38
CA ASP A 175 -32.77 7.70 18.24
C ASP A 175 -31.41 7.64 17.48
N LYS A 176 -31.42 7.89 16.16
CA LYS A 176 -30.26 7.79 15.28
C LYS A 176 -29.99 9.09 14.53
N LEU A 177 -28.72 9.32 14.20
CA LEU A 177 -28.29 10.23 13.13
C LEU A 177 -28.02 9.40 11.86
N ILE A 178 -28.61 9.80 10.76
CA ILE A 178 -28.49 9.15 9.47
C ILE A 178 -27.81 10.11 8.50
N LEU A 179 -26.64 9.69 8.00
CA LEU A 179 -25.95 10.31 6.88
C LEU A 179 -26.34 9.59 5.59
N ARG A 180 -26.76 10.33 4.58
CA ARG A 180 -26.92 9.85 3.21
C ARG A 180 -26.27 10.80 2.24
N GLY A 181 -25.70 10.25 1.19
CA GLY A 181 -25.10 11.08 0.16
C GLY A 181 -24.78 10.32 -1.11
N THR A 182 -24.19 11.06 -2.03
CA THR A 182 -23.79 10.56 -3.35
C THR A 182 -22.40 11.07 -3.66
N ALA A 183 -21.53 10.19 -4.13
CA ALA A 183 -20.21 10.56 -4.62
C ALA A 183 -20.30 11.23 -6.02
N PRO A 184 -19.33 12.05 -6.42
CA PRO A 184 -19.21 12.54 -7.79
C PRO A 184 -19.10 11.38 -8.78
N TYR A 185 -19.69 11.53 -9.97
CA TYR A 185 -19.60 10.52 -11.02
C TYR A 185 -18.37 10.66 -11.91
N TYR A 186 -17.70 11.80 -11.85
CA TYR A 186 -16.53 12.11 -12.67
C TYR A 186 -15.56 13.00 -11.89
N ASP A 187 -14.28 12.72 -12.04
CA ASP A 187 -13.18 13.57 -11.58
C ASP A 187 -12.54 14.26 -12.78
N HIS A 188 -12.13 15.51 -12.62
CA HIS A 188 -11.53 16.26 -13.70
C HIS A 188 -10.12 15.73 -14.03
N PRO A 189 -9.81 15.50 -15.33
CA PRO A 189 -8.59 14.82 -15.76
C PRO A 189 -7.28 15.57 -15.51
N THR A 190 -7.27 16.69 -14.85
CA THR A 190 -6.04 17.49 -14.64
C THR A 190 -5.24 17.11 -13.39
N GLY A 191 -5.45 15.96 -12.77
CA GLY A 191 -4.63 15.25 -11.77
C GLY A 191 -3.59 15.98 -10.87
N ARG A 192 -3.36 17.27 -11.08
CA ARG A 192 -2.30 18.06 -10.45
C ARG A 192 -2.78 19.14 -9.47
N ARG A 193 -4.02 19.06 -8.99
CA ARG A 193 -4.53 20.04 -8.01
C ARG A 193 -4.62 19.43 -6.63
N TYR A 194 -3.47 18.96 -6.15
CA TYR A 194 -3.33 18.54 -4.76
C TYR A 194 -3.59 19.70 -3.82
N PHE A 195 -4.37 19.45 -2.76
CA PHE A 195 -4.62 20.40 -1.66
C PHE A 195 -5.39 21.67 -2.04
N THR A 196 -6.20 21.68 -3.08
CA THR A 196 -7.09 22.80 -3.37
C THR A 196 -8.51 22.52 -2.94
N ASN A 197 -9.17 23.51 -2.33
CA ASN A 197 -10.59 23.48 -2.00
C ASN A 197 -11.50 23.82 -3.20
N LYS A 198 -10.93 23.91 -4.41
CA LYS A 198 -11.69 24.15 -5.63
C LYS A 198 -11.76 22.87 -6.41
N HIS A 199 -12.91 22.19 -6.37
CA HIS A 199 -13.09 20.86 -6.89
C HIS A 199 -13.72 20.87 -8.24
N PRO A 200 -13.10 20.16 -9.17
CA PRO A 200 -13.71 19.81 -10.44
C PRO A 200 -14.51 18.51 -10.34
N PHE A 201 -15.26 18.30 -9.27
CA PHE A 201 -16.19 17.19 -9.19
C PHE A 201 -17.48 17.51 -9.90
N TYR A 202 -17.95 16.55 -10.69
CA TYR A 202 -19.22 16.66 -11.39
C TYR A 202 -20.25 15.76 -10.73
N TYR A 203 -21.36 16.40 -10.35
CA TYR A 203 -22.59 15.72 -10.03
C TYR A 203 -23.53 15.95 -11.22
N GLU A 204 -24.19 14.93 -11.72
CA GLU A 204 -25.28 15.14 -12.66
C GLU A 204 -26.38 15.97 -11.98
N ASP A 205 -27.21 16.69 -12.73
CA ASP A 205 -28.24 17.62 -12.24
C ASP A 205 -29.13 17.04 -11.15
N ASP A 206 -29.29 15.71 -11.13
CA ASP A 206 -30.05 14.98 -10.16
C ASP A 206 -29.22 14.02 -9.27
N ALA A 207 -27.90 14.12 -9.32
CA ALA A 207 -26.95 13.27 -8.60
C ALA A 207 -27.17 11.74 -8.83
N LYS A 208 -27.73 11.34 -9.97
CA LYS A 208 -28.17 9.95 -10.20
C LYS A 208 -27.07 9.02 -10.62
N LYS A 209 -25.91 9.50 -11.06
CA LYS A 209 -24.84 8.65 -11.61
C LYS A 209 -23.73 8.34 -10.62
N GLY A 210 -23.65 9.03 -9.50
CA GLY A 210 -22.63 8.80 -8.48
C GLY A 210 -22.94 7.60 -7.58
N MET A 211 -21.91 7.08 -6.93
CA MET A 211 -22.03 6.05 -5.91
C MET A 211 -22.79 6.58 -4.69
N LYS A 212 -23.84 5.87 -4.27
CA LYS A 212 -24.58 6.21 -3.04
C LYS A 212 -23.81 5.73 -1.83
N TYR A 213 -23.96 6.43 -0.71
CA TYR A 213 -23.45 5.99 0.59
C TYR A 213 -24.42 6.32 1.73
N LYS A 214 -24.36 5.49 2.77
CA LYS A 214 -25.13 5.65 4.00
C LYS A 214 -24.24 5.38 5.20
N GLY A 215 -24.35 6.26 6.20
CA GLY A 215 -23.81 6.06 7.54
C GLY A 215 -24.93 6.18 8.57
N VAL A 216 -24.85 5.37 9.63
CA VAL A 216 -25.82 5.43 10.74
C VAL A 216 -25.05 5.46 12.04
N LEU A 217 -25.34 6.46 12.88
CA LEU A 217 -24.82 6.62 14.21
C LEU A 217 -25.96 6.47 15.24
N LYS A 218 -25.72 5.66 16.24
CA LYS A 218 -26.61 5.47 17.39
C LYS A 218 -25.82 5.48 18.68
N VAL A 219 -26.44 5.88 19.78
CA VAL A 219 -25.82 5.91 21.10
C VAL A 219 -26.62 5.10 22.12
N GLU A 220 -25.88 4.51 23.08
CA GLU A 220 -26.41 4.07 24.38
C GLU A 220 -25.87 5.01 25.45
N HIS A 221 -26.69 5.45 26.38
CA HIS A 221 -26.33 6.43 27.41
C HIS A 221 -27.16 6.23 28.68
N ASN A 222 -26.70 6.85 29.78
CA ASN A 222 -27.44 6.88 31.07
C ASN A 222 -28.02 8.26 31.42
N GLY A 223 -27.95 9.23 30.50
CA GLY A 223 -28.54 10.57 30.64
C GLY A 223 -29.84 10.76 29.86
N GLU A 224 -30.11 11.98 29.42
CA GLU A 224 -31.28 12.37 28.61
C GLU A 224 -30.86 12.69 27.17
N LEU A 225 -31.51 12.06 26.17
CA LEU A 225 -31.28 12.32 24.75
C LEU A 225 -32.27 13.33 24.21
N ARG A 226 -31.75 14.33 23.50
CA ARG A 226 -32.51 15.30 22.70
C ARG A 226 -31.91 15.45 21.31
N PHE A 227 -32.67 16.02 20.40
CA PHE A 227 -32.19 16.41 19.08
C PHE A 227 -32.42 17.87 18.82
N ASN A 228 -31.42 18.55 18.34
CA ASN A 228 -31.45 19.91 17.86
C ASN A 228 -31.05 19.96 16.39
N GLY A 229 -32.05 19.78 15.50
CA GLY A 229 -31.81 19.58 14.08
C GLY A 229 -31.09 18.26 13.83
N ASP A 230 -29.88 18.35 13.26
CA ASP A 230 -28.94 17.22 12.96
C ASP A 230 -27.88 17.01 14.06
N ILE A 231 -28.07 17.65 15.23
CA ILE A 231 -27.20 17.49 16.40
C ILE A 231 -27.93 16.59 17.42
N MET A 232 -27.23 15.57 17.89
CA MET A 232 -27.64 14.72 18.99
C MET A 232 -27.07 15.30 20.28
N GLU A 233 -27.94 15.64 21.24
CA GLU A 233 -27.60 16.24 22.55
C GLU A 233 -27.87 15.22 23.66
N ILE A 234 -26.85 14.90 24.45
CA ILE A 234 -26.93 13.97 25.58
C ILE A 234 -26.62 14.76 26.86
N LEU A 235 -27.62 14.89 27.71
CA LEU A 235 -27.55 15.69 28.93
C LEU A 235 -27.30 14.78 30.14
N ASN A 236 -26.40 15.24 31.02
CA ASN A 236 -26.10 14.63 32.33
C ASN A 236 -25.80 13.14 32.25
N ALA A 237 -25.06 12.68 31.23
CA ALA A 237 -24.62 11.30 31.08
C ALA A 237 -23.19 11.13 31.59
N ASP A 238 -22.97 10.15 32.46
CA ASP A 238 -21.62 9.72 32.87
C ASP A 238 -21.02 8.67 31.95
N GLU A 239 -21.88 7.91 31.25
CA GLU A 239 -21.48 6.90 30.29
C GLU A 239 -22.25 7.05 28.97
N ILE A 240 -21.50 7.08 27.86
CA ILE A 240 -22.03 7.09 26.49
C ILE A 240 -21.28 6.03 25.69
N THR A 241 -22.01 5.26 24.88
CA THR A 241 -21.40 4.35 23.89
C THR A 241 -21.91 4.73 22.51
N VAL A 242 -21.03 5.18 21.64
CA VAL A 242 -21.34 5.54 20.25
C VAL A 242 -21.07 4.34 19.37
N TYR A 243 -22.00 4.01 18.50
CA TYR A 243 -21.88 3.00 17.45
C TYR A 243 -22.06 3.66 16.09
N PHE A 244 -21.16 3.38 15.17
CA PHE A 244 -21.25 3.89 13.79
C PHE A 244 -20.95 2.78 12.79
N ALA A 245 -21.82 2.65 11.79
CA ALA A 245 -21.62 1.76 10.64
C ALA A 245 -21.92 2.53 9.35
N ALA A 246 -21.23 2.16 8.27
CA ALA A 246 -21.46 2.76 6.96
C ALA A 246 -21.23 1.74 5.83
N LYS A 247 -21.85 1.99 4.70
CA LYS A 247 -21.66 1.26 3.44
C LYS A 247 -21.89 2.18 2.24
N THR A 248 -21.30 1.79 1.12
CA THR A 248 -21.58 2.37 -0.19
C THR A 248 -22.41 1.42 -1.05
N SER A 249 -22.93 1.93 -2.14
CA SER A 249 -23.62 1.12 -3.15
C SER A 249 -22.68 0.38 -4.10
N PHE A 250 -21.38 0.30 -3.79
CA PHE A 250 -20.44 -0.51 -4.56
C PHE A 250 -20.90 -1.99 -4.59
N ASN A 251 -21.00 -2.56 -5.78
CA ASN A 251 -21.49 -3.93 -5.99
C ASN A 251 -20.57 -4.73 -6.95
N GLY A 252 -19.26 -4.45 -6.90
CA GLY A 252 -18.26 -5.00 -7.81
C GLY A 252 -17.80 -3.99 -8.85
N PHE A 253 -16.58 -4.20 -9.34
CA PHE A 253 -15.88 -3.23 -10.21
C PHE A 253 -16.50 -3.11 -11.62
N GLU A 254 -17.30 -4.09 -12.08
CA GLU A 254 -17.96 -4.09 -13.39
C GLU A 254 -19.37 -3.49 -13.35
N LYS A 255 -19.94 -3.27 -12.15
CA LYS A 255 -21.33 -2.83 -12.00
C LYS A 255 -21.44 -1.34 -11.75
N HIS A 256 -22.37 -0.69 -12.45
CA HIS A 256 -22.63 0.73 -12.24
C HIS A 256 -23.19 0.97 -10.83
N PRO A 257 -22.52 1.77 -9.97
CA PRO A 257 -22.85 1.85 -8.54
C PRO A 257 -24.20 2.50 -8.25
N TYR A 258 -24.76 3.26 -9.20
CA TYR A 258 -26.08 3.86 -9.07
C TYR A 258 -27.21 2.95 -9.63
N LEU A 259 -27.00 2.34 -10.81
CA LEU A 259 -28.02 1.57 -11.54
C LEU A 259 -28.10 0.13 -11.04
N GLU A 260 -26.96 -0.46 -10.67
CA GLU A 260 -26.79 -1.86 -10.26
C GLU A 260 -26.18 -1.96 -8.86
N GLY A 261 -26.29 -0.86 -8.09
CA GLY A 261 -25.68 -0.73 -6.78
C GLY A 261 -26.22 -1.73 -5.76
N ALA A 262 -25.36 -2.07 -4.79
CA ALA A 262 -25.77 -2.89 -3.65
C ALA A 262 -26.84 -2.17 -2.82
N GLU A 263 -27.71 -2.94 -2.19
CA GLU A 263 -28.67 -2.44 -1.21
C GLU A 263 -27.92 -1.98 0.05
N ILE A 264 -28.12 -0.72 0.47
CA ILE A 264 -27.43 -0.12 1.62
C ILE A 264 -28.39 0.31 2.72
N GLU A 265 -29.69 0.49 2.42
CA GLU A 265 -30.66 1.07 3.35
C GLU A 265 -30.85 0.17 4.57
N ASN A 266 -31.15 -1.11 4.36
CA ASN A 266 -31.33 -2.06 5.45
C ASN A 266 -29.98 -2.63 5.93
N ALA A 267 -29.03 -2.81 5.03
CA ALA A 267 -27.75 -3.45 5.36
C ALA A 267 -26.95 -2.72 6.45
N VAL A 268 -26.95 -1.38 6.45
CA VAL A 268 -26.26 -0.59 7.52
C VAL A 268 -26.99 -0.71 8.84
N ASP A 269 -28.34 -0.63 8.82
CA ASP A 269 -29.16 -0.77 10.03
C ASP A 269 -29.02 -2.17 10.66
N GLU A 270 -28.96 -3.22 9.85
CA GLU A 270 -28.72 -4.59 10.33
C GLU A 270 -27.35 -4.76 10.99
N ILE A 271 -26.29 -4.21 10.40
CA ILE A 271 -24.94 -4.24 10.98
C ILE A 271 -24.98 -3.56 12.35
N LEU A 272 -25.54 -2.37 12.42
CA LEU A 272 -25.61 -1.59 13.63
C LEU A 272 -26.44 -2.30 14.71
N GLN A 273 -27.61 -2.82 14.37
CA GLN A 273 -28.48 -3.53 15.31
C GLN A 273 -27.84 -4.82 15.85
N LYS A 274 -27.17 -5.60 14.99
CA LYS A 274 -26.40 -6.78 15.42
C LYS A 274 -25.29 -6.41 16.41
N ALA A 275 -24.60 -5.30 16.16
CA ALA A 275 -23.54 -4.80 17.04
C ALA A 275 -24.10 -4.37 18.41
N ILE A 276 -25.15 -3.55 18.43
CA ILE A 276 -25.79 -3.07 19.66
C ILE A 276 -26.32 -4.24 20.49
N ASN A 277 -27.02 -5.20 19.88
CA ASN A 277 -27.52 -6.40 20.56
C ASN A 277 -26.41 -7.25 21.20
N LYS A 278 -25.20 -7.19 20.66
CA LYS A 278 -24.01 -7.86 21.22
C LYS A 278 -23.51 -7.20 22.50
N GLY A 279 -23.67 -5.87 22.59
CA GLY A 279 -23.23 -5.03 23.70
C GLY A 279 -21.71 -4.77 23.69
N TYR A 280 -21.32 -3.62 24.26
CA TYR A 280 -19.94 -3.12 24.24
C TYR A 280 -18.88 -4.13 24.66
N ASN A 281 -19.06 -4.82 25.82
CA ASN A 281 -18.04 -5.71 26.35
C ASN A 281 -17.76 -6.93 25.43
N ALA A 282 -18.81 -7.50 24.83
CA ALA A 282 -18.68 -8.62 23.94
C ALA A 282 -18.10 -8.20 22.59
N LEU A 283 -18.45 -7.00 22.07
CA LEU A 283 -17.86 -6.41 20.87
C LEU A 283 -16.36 -6.17 21.06
N LYS A 284 -15.98 -5.53 22.19
CA LYS A 284 -14.59 -5.27 22.52
C LYS A 284 -13.78 -6.55 22.62
N LYS A 285 -14.33 -7.57 23.31
CA LYS A 285 -13.66 -8.87 23.42
C LYS A 285 -13.45 -9.51 22.05
N ALA A 286 -14.47 -9.56 21.22
CA ALA A 286 -14.38 -10.13 19.88
C ALA A 286 -13.39 -9.36 18.98
N HIS A 287 -13.36 -8.03 19.09
CA HIS A 287 -12.38 -7.19 18.40
C HIS A 287 -10.95 -7.49 18.83
N ILE A 288 -10.69 -7.54 20.15
CA ILE A 288 -9.35 -7.82 20.70
C ILE A 288 -8.91 -9.24 20.33
N ASP A 289 -9.78 -10.24 20.46
CA ASP A 289 -9.46 -11.63 20.10
C ASP A 289 -9.06 -11.74 18.62
N ASP A 290 -9.83 -11.12 17.71
CA ASP A 290 -9.53 -11.06 16.29
C ASP A 290 -8.18 -10.36 16.01
N PHE A 291 -8.03 -9.13 16.47
CA PHE A 291 -6.87 -8.30 16.18
C PHE A 291 -5.58 -8.87 16.76
N SER A 292 -5.60 -9.28 18.04
CA SER A 292 -4.44 -9.84 18.73
C SER A 292 -4.02 -11.19 18.16
N SER A 293 -4.96 -11.99 17.63
CA SER A 293 -4.65 -13.27 16.98
C SER A 293 -3.80 -13.09 15.73
N LEU A 294 -3.95 -11.98 15.01
CA LEU A 294 -3.15 -11.62 13.85
C LEU A 294 -1.84 -10.94 14.28
N PHE A 295 -1.93 -9.93 15.14
CA PHE A 295 -0.78 -9.14 15.56
C PHE A 295 0.27 -9.97 16.31
N GLY A 296 -0.16 -10.95 17.09
CA GLY A 296 0.71 -11.81 17.89
C GLY A 296 1.47 -12.89 17.10
N ARG A 297 1.22 -13.07 15.80
CA ARG A 297 1.87 -14.11 14.99
C ARG A 297 3.36 -13.88 14.78
N THR A 298 3.79 -12.62 14.75
CA THR A 298 5.19 -12.25 14.55
C THR A 298 5.63 -11.24 15.60
N ASP A 299 6.91 -11.26 15.93
CA ASP A 299 7.48 -10.33 16.90
C ASP A 299 8.92 -9.97 16.52
N PHE A 300 9.31 -8.71 16.76
CA PHE A 300 10.68 -8.24 16.59
C PHE A 300 11.09 -7.42 17.81
N SER A 301 12.22 -7.75 18.42
CA SER A 301 12.74 -7.02 19.57
C SER A 301 14.26 -6.93 19.56
N LEU A 302 14.76 -5.78 19.99
CA LEU A 302 16.18 -5.47 20.14
C LEU A 302 16.50 -5.25 21.63
N ARG A 303 17.73 -5.52 22.04
CA ARG A 303 18.19 -5.17 23.38
C ARG A 303 18.31 -3.65 23.53
N ASN A 304 18.16 -3.13 24.77
CA ASN A 304 18.20 -1.70 25.09
C ASN A 304 17.15 -0.85 24.35
N ASN A 305 15.91 -1.35 24.29
CA ASN A 305 14.77 -0.76 23.61
C ASN A 305 13.77 -0.05 24.52
N LYS A 306 14.00 0.00 25.84
CA LYS A 306 13.07 0.64 26.77
C LYS A 306 13.13 2.14 26.64
N THR A 307 11.95 2.76 26.56
CA THR A 307 11.77 4.20 26.58
C THR A 307 10.44 4.56 27.23
N ASP A 308 10.44 5.62 28.03
CA ASP A 308 9.25 6.23 28.60
C ASP A 308 8.81 7.48 27.84
N LEU A 309 9.54 7.84 26.77
CA LEU A 309 9.26 9.00 25.95
C LEU A 309 8.00 8.82 25.11
N TYR A 310 7.35 9.92 24.78
CA TYR A 310 6.27 9.97 23.80
C TYR A 310 6.81 9.70 22.39
N THR A 311 5.96 9.19 21.53
CA THR A 311 6.34 8.70 20.19
C THR A 311 7.02 9.78 19.36
N ASP A 312 6.46 10.98 19.30
CA ASP A 312 7.04 12.10 18.56
C ASP A 312 8.39 12.57 19.12
N LYS A 313 8.62 12.43 20.43
CA LYS A 313 9.89 12.76 21.08
C LYS A 313 10.97 11.72 20.77
N ILE A 314 10.61 10.42 20.83
CA ILE A 314 11.55 9.34 20.44
C ILE A 314 12.00 9.55 19.00
N LEU A 315 11.06 9.88 18.10
CA LEU A 315 11.34 10.12 16.69
C LEU A 315 12.27 11.32 16.48
N LYS A 316 12.04 12.43 17.19
CA LYS A 316 12.90 13.63 17.13
C LYS A 316 14.30 13.38 17.68
N GLU A 317 14.44 12.55 18.72
CA GLU A 317 15.73 12.23 19.33
C GLU A 317 16.56 11.24 18.52
N HIS A 318 15.93 10.42 17.69
CA HIS A 318 16.52 9.49 16.70
C HIS A 318 17.64 8.58 17.24
N LYS A 319 17.57 8.11 18.49
CA LYS A 319 18.70 7.44 19.16
C LYS A 319 18.38 6.06 19.74
N SER A 320 17.14 5.60 19.68
CA SER A 320 16.68 4.40 20.40
C SER A 320 16.37 3.22 19.48
N ASN A 321 16.77 2.02 19.88
CA ASN A 321 16.31 0.77 19.26
C ASN A 321 14.78 0.62 19.29
N ALA A 322 14.11 1.35 20.20
CA ALA A 322 12.65 1.43 20.24
C ALA A 322 12.02 1.90 18.94
N LEU A 323 12.68 2.77 18.17
CA LEU A 323 12.17 3.26 16.89
C LEU A 323 12.06 2.15 15.83
N TYR A 324 13.03 1.26 15.75
CA TYR A 324 12.98 0.15 14.78
C TYR A 324 11.89 -0.86 15.14
N GLU A 325 11.66 -1.10 16.44
CA GLU A 325 10.54 -1.93 16.89
C GLU A 325 9.20 -1.26 16.61
N LEU A 326 9.09 0.06 16.85
CA LEU A 326 7.89 0.83 16.50
C LEU A 326 7.64 0.78 14.99
N LEU A 327 8.67 0.99 14.17
CA LEU A 327 8.57 0.95 12.70
C LEU A 327 8.02 -0.41 12.22
N PHE A 328 8.57 -1.52 12.72
CA PHE A 328 8.10 -2.87 12.44
C PHE A 328 6.64 -3.09 12.89
N ASN A 329 6.32 -2.70 14.14
CA ASN A 329 4.99 -2.89 14.70
C ASN A 329 3.94 -2.00 14.05
N VAL A 330 4.30 -0.78 13.64
CA VAL A 330 3.41 0.13 12.89
C VAL A 330 3.08 -0.46 11.52
N GLY A 331 4.06 -0.94 10.75
CA GLY A 331 3.77 -1.57 9.46
C GLY A 331 2.85 -2.79 9.60
N LYS A 332 3.09 -3.65 10.59
CA LYS A 332 2.21 -4.79 10.91
C LYS A 332 0.80 -4.33 11.32
N TYR A 333 0.70 -3.33 12.19
CA TYR A 333 -0.58 -2.74 12.63
C TYR A 333 -1.38 -2.18 11.45
N LEU A 334 -0.73 -1.40 10.58
CA LEU A 334 -1.36 -0.80 9.41
C LEU A 334 -1.84 -1.88 8.42
N THR A 335 -1.07 -2.96 8.21
CA THR A 335 -1.49 -4.09 7.38
C THR A 335 -2.80 -4.70 7.89
N ILE A 336 -2.89 -5.02 9.19
CA ILE A 336 -4.08 -5.62 9.80
C ILE A 336 -5.27 -4.67 9.78
N SER A 337 -5.02 -3.37 9.95
CA SER A 337 -6.08 -2.34 9.99
C SER A 337 -6.61 -1.97 8.61
N ALA A 338 -5.78 -2.02 7.55
CA ALA A 338 -6.13 -1.52 6.23
C ALA A 338 -6.54 -2.62 5.24
N SER A 339 -6.15 -3.88 5.47
CA SER A 339 -6.40 -4.97 4.51
C SER A 339 -6.89 -6.21 5.22
N ARG A 340 -8.13 -6.61 4.93
CA ARG A 340 -8.81 -7.77 5.52
C ARG A 340 -9.60 -8.50 4.44
N GLU A 341 -9.73 -9.82 4.60
CA GLU A 341 -10.48 -10.70 3.72
C GLU A 341 -11.88 -10.14 3.36
N GLY A 342 -12.21 -10.16 2.07
CA GLY A 342 -13.45 -9.61 1.51
C GLY A 342 -13.46 -8.08 1.36
N GLY A 343 -12.38 -7.38 1.75
CA GLY A 343 -12.20 -5.93 1.56
C GLY A 343 -11.64 -5.55 0.18
N GLN A 344 -11.18 -4.31 0.06
CA GLN A 344 -10.43 -3.81 -1.09
C GLN A 344 -8.93 -3.85 -0.80
N ALA A 345 -8.11 -3.91 -1.84
CA ALA A 345 -6.67 -3.72 -1.71
C ALA A 345 -6.34 -2.34 -1.10
N MET A 346 -5.19 -2.22 -0.45
CA MET A 346 -4.70 -0.95 0.07
C MET A 346 -4.31 0.00 -1.07
N ASN A 347 -4.92 1.19 -1.08
CA ASN A 347 -4.54 2.25 -2.02
C ASN A 347 -3.27 3.00 -1.53
N LEU A 348 -2.87 4.11 -2.18
CA LEU A 348 -1.69 4.91 -1.79
C LEU A 348 -1.69 5.40 -0.34
N GLN A 349 -2.86 5.48 0.30
CA GLN A 349 -3.02 5.90 1.69
C GLN A 349 -3.63 4.79 2.57
N GLY A 350 -3.58 3.54 2.11
CA GLY A 350 -4.21 2.39 2.77
C GLY A 350 -5.72 2.45 2.65
N ILE A 351 -6.40 2.91 3.71
CA ILE A 351 -7.84 3.22 3.74
C ILE A 351 -8.10 4.61 4.37
N TRP A 352 -7.05 5.39 4.68
CA TRP A 352 -7.18 6.67 5.39
C TRP A 352 -6.86 7.84 4.47
N ASN A 353 -7.86 8.66 4.22
CA ASN A 353 -7.77 9.88 3.43
C ASN A 353 -8.78 10.90 3.96
N GLU A 354 -8.33 12.13 4.21
CA GLU A 354 -9.25 13.20 4.63
C GLU A 354 -9.51 14.26 3.54
N HIS A 355 -8.91 14.07 2.34
CA HIS A 355 -9.02 15.03 1.25
C HIS A 355 -9.96 14.51 0.16
N ILE A 356 -10.84 15.38 -0.35
CA ILE A 356 -11.66 15.06 -1.53
C ILE A 356 -10.84 15.09 -2.83
N ALA A 357 -9.68 15.73 -2.83
CA ALA A 357 -8.69 15.68 -3.90
C ALA A 357 -7.32 15.25 -3.34
N PRO A 358 -7.17 13.97 -2.96
CA PRO A 358 -5.93 13.47 -2.39
C PRO A 358 -4.80 13.45 -3.43
N PRO A 359 -3.55 13.50 -2.99
CA PRO A 359 -2.42 13.32 -3.86
C PRO A 359 -2.55 12.03 -4.69
N TRP A 360 -2.29 12.14 -6.00
CA TRP A 360 -2.40 11.02 -6.97
C TRP A 360 -3.74 10.27 -6.89
N ASN A 361 -4.84 10.99 -6.59
CA ASN A 361 -6.19 10.44 -6.44
C ASN A 361 -6.30 9.36 -5.34
N SER A 362 -5.26 9.16 -4.54
CA SER A 362 -5.10 8.01 -3.62
C SER A 362 -5.43 6.69 -4.31
N ASN A 363 -4.98 6.53 -5.56
CA ASN A 363 -5.28 5.40 -6.42
C ASN A 363 -4.41 4.16 -6.12
N TYR A 364 -4.53 3.13 -6.94
CA TYR A 364 -3.60 2.00 -6.96
C TYR A 364 -2.51 2.32 -7.98
N THR A 365 -1.37 2.85 -7.51
CA THR A 365 -0.19 3.06 -8.35
C THR A 365 0.62 1.76 -8.37
N ILE A 366 0.70 1.14 -9.56
CA ILE A 366 1.23 -0.22 -9.77
C ILE A 366 2.56 -0.22 -10.55
N ASN A 367 3.46 0.68 -10.13
CA ASN A 367 4.86 0.70 -10.60
C ASN A 367 5.85 0.64 -9.42
N ILE A 368 5.39 0.42 -8.20
CA ILE A 368 6.06 0.13 -6.93
C ILE A 368 5.10 0.15 -5.72
N ASN A 369 4.17 1.13 -5.66
CA ASN A 369 3.49 1.51 -4.42
C ASN A 369 2.51 0.43 -3.94
N THR A 370 1.61 -0.03 -4.80
CA THR A 370 0.64 -1.09 -4.45
C THR A 370 1.36 -2.39 -4.12
N GLU A 371 2.40 -2.73 -4.86
CA GLU A 371 3.24 -3.90 -4.61
C GLU A 371 3.96 -3.79 -3.26
N MET A 372 4.51 -2.60 -2.95
CA MET A 372 5.18 -2.35 -1.68
C MET A 372 4.23 -2.43 -0.49
N ASN A 373 2.97 -2.03 -0.64
CA ASN A 373 1.96 -2.15 0.41
C ASN A 373 1.80 -3.60 0.91
N TYR A 374 2.09 -4.58 0.06
CA TYR A 374 1.94 -6.01 0.37
C TYR A 374 3.25 -6.77 0.55
N MET A 375 4.42 -6.15 0.35
CA MET A 375 5.74 -6.80 0.48
C MET A 375 5.94 -7.58 1.79
N PRO A 376 5.63 -7.05 2.98
CA PRO A 376 5.86 -7.78 4.23
C PRO A 376 4.75 -8.77 4.58
N THR A 377 3.57 -8.70 3.95
CA THR A 377 2.33 -9.32 4.44
C THR A 377 2.43 -10.83 4.58
N THR A 378 2.99 -11.53 3.58
CA THR A 378 3.15 -12.99 3.62
C THR A 378 4.21 -13.42 4.64
N ALA A 379 5.35 -12.72 4.70
CA ALA A 379 6.40 -12.97 5.69
C ALA A 379 5.93 -12.70 7.12
N LEU A 380 5.05 -11.72 7.34
CA LEU A 380 4.39 -11.45 8.62
C LEU A 380 3.33 -12.51 9.02
N ASN A 381 3.15 -13.55 8.22
CA ASN A 381 2.16 -14.59 8.48
C ASN A 381 0.71 -14.06 8.54
N LEU A 382 0.35 -13.18 7.58
CA LEU A 382 -0.95 -12.52 7.49
C LEU A 382 -1.65 -12.82 6.15
N PRO A 383 -1.92 -14.11 5.80
CA PRO A 383 -2.52 -14.46 4.50
C PRO A 383 -3.91 -13.86 4.31
N GLU A 384 -4.68 -13.68 5.39
CA GLU A 384 -6.01 -13.07 5.36
C GLU A 384 -5.96 -11.59 4.95
N CYS A 385 -4.83 -10.91 5.28
CA CYS A 385 -4.58 -9.53 4.86
C CYS A 385 -4.05 -9.44 3.42
N PHE A 386 -3.61 -10.55 2.84
CA PHE A 386 -3.13 -10.59 1.45
C PHE A 386 -4.26 -10.91 0.44
N GLU A 387 -5.37 -11.48 0.89
CA GLU A 387 -6.50 -11.85 0.02
C GLU A 387 -7.01 -10.68 -0.84
N PRO A 388 -7.19 -9.44 -0.33
CA PRO A 388 -7.63 -8.33 -1.17
C PRO A 388 -6.68 -8.00 -2.34
N TYR A 389 -5.38 -8.29 -2.20
CA TYR A 389 -4.42 -8.12 -3.29
C TYR A 389 -4.55 -9.20 -4.36
N VAL A 390 -4.81 -10.45 -3.96
CA VAL A 390 -5.10 -11.55 -4.91
C VAL A 390 -6.34 -11.20 -5.73
N LYS A 391 -7.42 -10.81 -5.05
CA LYS A 391 -8.66 -10.38 -5.70
C LYS A 391 -8.44 -9.18 -6.63
N PHE A 392 -7.64 -8.20 -6.21
CA PHE A 392 -7.29 -7.07 -7.06
C PHE A 392 -6.60 -7.52 -8.36
N ALA A 393 -5.66 -8.47 -8.29
CA ALA A 393 -4.98 -9.02 -9.46
C ALA A 393 -5.94 -9.76 -10.39
N GLU A 394 -6.83 -10.60 -9.85
CA GLU A 394 -7.86 -11.33 -10.62
C GLU A 394 -8.82 -10.37 -11.33
N GLU A 395 -9.32 -9.37 -10.63
CA GLU A 395 -10.24 -8.36 -11.18
C GLU A 395 -9.53 -7.45 -12.22
N LEU A 396 -8.28 -7.04 -11.95
CA LEU A 396 -7.48 -6.25 -12.90
C LEU A 396 -7.20 -7.02 -14.20
N ALA A 397 -7.00 -8.34 -14.10
CA ALA A 397 -6.79 -9.19 -15.27
C ALA A 397 -7.99 -9.17 -16.21
N ILE A 398 -9.23 -9.04 -15.73
CA ILE A 398 -10.44 -8.98 -16.56
C ILE A 398 -10.39 -7.78 -17.51
N ASN A 399 -10.09 -6.59 -16.98
CA ASN A 399 -9.92 -5.40 -17.83
C ASN A 399 -8.59 -5.42 -18.60
N GLY A 400 -7.55 -6.00 -18.01
CA GLY A 400 -6.25 -6.18 -18.68
C GLY A 400 -6.32 -7.02 -19.95
N ARG A 401 -7.25 -8.00 -20.03
CA ARG A 401 -7.53 -8.78 -21.25
C ARG A 401 -8.11 -7.91 -22.36
N LYS A 402 -9.04 -7.00 -22.03
CA LYS A 402 -9.58 -6.03 -22.98
C LYS A 402 -8.47 -5.12 -23.54
N ILE A 403 -7.57 -4.64 -22.65
CA ILE A 403 -6.44 -3.81 -23.08
C ILE A 403 -5.49 -4.60 -23.97
N ALA A 404 -5.14 -5.84 -23.64
CA ALA A 404 -4.27 -6.68 -24.47
C ALA A 404 -4.86 -6.89 -25.88
N GLU A 405 -6.15 -7.17 -25.98
CA GLU A 405 -6.83 -7.42 -27.24
C GLU A 405 -7.07 -6.15 -28.07
N GLU A 406 -7.63 -5.10 -27.45
CA GLU A 406 -8.06 -3.90 -28.18
C GLU A 406 -6.88 -2.96 -28.47
N TRP A 407 -5.95 -2.75 -27.53
CA TRP A 407 -4.87 -1.79 -27.67
C TRP A 407 -3.59 -2.42 -28.26
N TYR A 408 -3.29 -3.69 -27.89
CA TYR A 408 -2.08 -4.37 -28.34
C TYR A 408 -2.32 -5.36 -29.48
N GLY A 409 -3.54 -5.84 -29.63
CA GLY A 409 -3.90 -6.82 -30.67
C GLY A 409 -3.43 -8.24 -30.36
N VAL A 410 -3.21 -8.56 -29.10
CA VAL A 410 -2.78 -9.89 -28.64
C VAL A 410 -3.76 -10.45 -27.62
N LYS A 411 -3.82 -11.78 -27.51
CA LYS A 411 -4.52 -12.43 -26.40
C LYS A 411 -3.64 -12.39 -25.17
N GLY A 412 -4.25 -12.24 -23.98
CA GLY A 412 -3.56 -12.27 -22.72
C GLY A 412 -3.93 -11.10 -21.82
N VAL A 413 -3.03 -10.63 -20.97
CA VAL A 413 -3.30 -9.62 -19.95
C VAL A 413 -2.20 -8.57 -19.89
N ILE A 414 -2.60 -7.29 -19.94
CA ILE A 414 -1.71 -6.13 -19.75
C ILE A 414 -2.40 -5.11 -18.88
N SER A 415 -1.68 -4.51 -17.96
CA SER A 415 -2.06 -3.28 -17.28
C SER A 415 -0.92 -2.27 -17.34
N HIS A 416 -1.25 -1.02 -17.03
CA HIS A 416 -0.32 0.09 -16.98
C HIS A 416 -0.21 0.64 -15.56
N HIS A 417 0.46 1.76 -15.39
CA HIS A 417 0.97 2.28 -14.13
C HIS A 417 -0.09 2.60 -13.06
N ASN A 418 -1.35 2.88 -13.41
CA ASN A 418 -2.42 3.21 -12.46
C ASN A 418 -3.65 2.33 -12.63
N SER A 419 -4.28 2.04 -11.50
CA SER A 419 -5.63 1.49 -11.44
C SER A 419 -6.47 2.18 -10.37
N ASP A 420 -7.75 1.82 -10.27
CA ASP A 420 -8.71 2.33 -9.30
C ASP A 420 -9.70 1.25 -8.87
N ILE A 421 -10.78 1.61 -8.17
CA ILE A 421 -11.79 0.64 -7.75
C ILE A 421 -12.51 -0.03 -8.94
N TRP A 422 -12.52 0.63 -10.11
CA TRP A 422 -13.11 0.11 -11.36
C TRP A 422 -12.13 -0.74 -12.16
N ARG A 423 -10.92 -0.96 -11.63
CA ARG A 423 -9.86 -1.79 -12.25
C ARG A 423 -9.48 -1.32 -13.64
N ILE A 424 -9.33 0.01 -13.85
CA ILE A 424 -8.77 0.47 -15.12
C ILE A 424 -7.38 -0.13 -15.33
N ALA A 425 -7.08 -0.49 -16.58
CA ALA A 425 -5.81 -1.13 -16.95
C ALA A 425 -5.09 -0.40 -18.10
N ASN A 426 -5.74 0.59 -18.72
CA ASN A 426 -5.17 1.40 -19.80
C ASN A 426 -4.05 2.32 -19.33
N PRO A 427 -3.11 2.71 -20.22
CA PRO A 427 -2.21 3.83 -19.94
C PRO A 427 -3.05 5.09 -19.75
N VAL A 428 -2.86 5.78 -18.63
CA VAL A 428 -3.57 7.03 -18.33
C VAL A 428 -2.93 8.21 -19.04
N GLY A 429 -3.64 9.34 -19.16
CA GLY A 429 -3.04 10.53 -19.78
C GLY A 429 -4.00 11.36 -20.62
N ASN A 430 -5.18 10.86 -20.92
CA ASN A 430 -6.29 11.55 -21.58
C ASN A 430 -5.82 12.44 -22.75
N LYS A 431 -5.19 11.83 -23.76
CA LYS A 431 -4.72 12.46 -24.99
C LYS A 431 -3.84 13.70 -24.72
N CYS A 432 -2.59 13.47 -24.36
CA CYS A 432 -1.57 14.49 -24.09
C CYS A 432 -1.77 15.37 -22.84
N LYS A 433 -2.65 15.01 -21.91
CA LYS A 433 -2.71 15.66 -20.59
C LYS A 433 -1.81 14.99 -19.55
N GLY A 434 -1.36 13.77 -19.80
CA GLY A 434 -0.31 13.05 -19.09
C GLY A 434 0.88 12.78 -19.99
N THR A 435 1.95 12.25 -19.45
CA THR A 435 3.18 11.91 -20.18
C THR A 435 3.45 10.40 -20.17
N HIS A 436 4.01 9.89 -21.27
CA HIS A 436 4.43 8.50 -21.42
C HIS A 436 5.43 8.06 -20.34
N VAL A 437 6.21 8.96 -19.77
CA VAL A 437 7.28 8.70 -18.80
C VAL A 437 6.81 7.85 -17.62
N TRP A 438 5.62 8.13 -17.11
CA TRP A 438 5.02 7.38 -16.02
C TRP A 438 3.80 6.57 -16.46
N SER A 439 3.06 6.99 -17.50
CA SER A 439 1.80 6.33 -17.88
C SER A 439 2.00 5.07 -18.72
N PHE A 440 3.01 5.05 -19.61
CA PHE A 440 3.30 3.89 -20.44
C PHE A 440 4.21 2.91 -19.70
N TYR A 441 3.60 1.91 -19.04
CA TYR A 441 4.32 0.89 -18.28
C TYR A 441 3.65 -0.48 -18.48
N ASN A 442 4.02 -1.18 -19.54
CA ASN A 442 3.36 -2.39 -20.04
C ASN A 442 3.74 -3.69 -19.32
N THR A 443 4.54 -3.63 -18.27
CA THR A 443 4.91 -4.78 -17.43
C THR A 443 4.38 -4.71 -16.01
N SER A 444 3.48 -3.77 -15.70
CA SER A 444 2.93 -3.58 -14.35
C SER A 444 2.21 -4.83 -13.84
N PHE A 445 1.44 -5.53 -14.70
CA PHE A 445 0.75 -6.75 -14.29
C PHE A 445 1.72 -7.87 -13.87
N GLY A 446 2.87 -7.99 -14.55
CA GLY A 446 3.93 -8.91 -14.14
C GLY A 446 4.48 -8.60 -12.77
N TRP A 447 4.61 -7.32 -12.40
CA TRP A 447 5.03 -6.97 -11.04
C TRP A 447 3.95 -7.29 -10.00
N ILE A 448 2.68 -7.05 -10.30
CA ILE A 448 1.57 -7.49 -9.43
C ILE A 448 1.64 -9.00 -9.19
N LEU A 449 1.89 -9.80 -10.24
CA LEU A 449 2.01 -11.25 -10.11
C LEU A 449 3.19 -11.70 -9.25
N TRP A 450 4.28 -10.93 -9.17
CA TRP A 450 5.37 -11.22 -8.24
C TRP A 450 4.87 -11.44 -6.80
N GLY A 451 3.96 -10.59 -6.31
CA GLY A 451 3.40 -10.75 -4.97
C GLY A 451 2.63 -12.06 -4.79
N LEU A 452 1.88 -12.49 -5.82
CA LEU A 452 1.15 -13.75 -5.83
C LEU A 452 2.12 -14.96 -5.86
N VAL A 453 3.22 -14.83 -6.59
CA VAL A 453 4.31 -15.82 -6.65
C VAL A 453 4.97 -15.99 -5.28
N GLU A 454 5.32 -14.89 -4.61
CA GLU A 454 5.89 -14.94 -3.27
C GLU A 454 4.91 -15.53 -2.24
N LYS A 455 3.62 -15.21 -2.35
CA LYS A 455 2.58 -15.85 -1.53
C LYS A 455 2.64 -17.38 -1.68
N PHE A 456 2.64 -17.89 -2.91
CA PHE A 456 2.72 -19.34 -3.14
C PHE A 456 4.01 -19.94 -2.58
N ARG A 457 5.18 -19.34 -2.87
CA ARG A 457 6.46 -19.83 -2.37
C ARG A 457 6.51 -19.96 -0.85
N MET A 458 5.91 -18.99 -0.15
CA MET A 458 5.87 -18.96 1.31
C MET A 458 4.77 -19.85 1.91
N GLU A 459 3.64 -20.05 1.25
CA GLU A 459 2.52 -20.83 1.79
C GLU A 459 2.51 -22.28 1.30
N ASN A 460 3.00 -22.52 0.10
CA ASN A 460 3.03 -23.82 -0.59
C ASN A 460 1.62 -24.42 -0.78
N ASP A 461 0.65 -23.56 -1.07
CA ASP A 461 -0.74 -23.96 -1.35
C ASP A 461 -0.89 -24.34 -2.83
N VAL A 462 -0.89 -25.64 -3.12
CA VAL A 462 -0.97 -26.16 -4.49
C VAL A 462 -2.34 -25.91 -5.14
N GLU A 463 -3.41 -25.85 -4.38
CA GLU A 463 -4.74 -25.51 -4.91
C GLU A 463 -4.81 -24.04 -5.34
N TYR A 464 -4.25 -23.14 -4.54
CA TYR A 464 -4.09 -21.75 -4.93
C TYR A 464 -3.20 -21.60 -6.19
N LEU A 465 -2.09 -22.33 -6.25
CA LEU A 465 -1.23 -22.35 -7.44
C LEU A 465 -2.02 -22.76 -8.67
N LYS A 466 -2.74 -23.90 -8.62
CA LYS A 466 -3.44 -24.48 -9.75
C LYS A 466 -4.63 -23.64 -10.22
N ASN A 467 -5.41 -23.11 -9.28
CA ASN A 467 -6.70 -22.50 -9.61
C ASN A 467 -6.63 -20.98 -9.80
N THR A 468 -5.64 -20.30 -9.23
CA THR A 468 -5.51 -18.83 -9.26
C THR A 468 -4.21 -18.37 -9.89
N LEU A 469 -3.05 -18.73 -9.32
CA LEU A 469 -1.78 -18.15 -9.73
C LEU A 469 -1.33 -18.62 -11.12
N TYR A 470 -1.29 -19.93 -11.38
CA TYR A 470 -0.74 -20.48 -12.63
C TYR A 470 -1.51 -20.03 -13.87
N PRO A 471 -2.86 -19.98 -13.87
CA PRO A 471 -3.60 -19.40 -14.98
C PRO A 471 -3.23 -17.95 -15.31
N LEU A 472 -3.16 -17.09 -14.31
CA LEU A 472 -2.79 -15.68 -14.49
C LEU A 472 -1.32 -15.52 -14.96
N LEU A 473 -0.42 -16.32 -14.39
CA LEU A 473 1.00 -16.29 -14.71
C LEU A 473 1.27 -16.74 -16.15
N THR A 474 0.63 -17.84 -16.59
CA THR A 474 0.77 -18.34 -17.95
C THR A 474 0.17 -17.37 -18.96
N GLU A 475 -0.98 -16.77 -18.65
CA GLU A 475 -1.61 -15.75 -19.49
C GLU A 475 -0.71 -14.52 -19.66
N CYS A 476 -0.07 -14.05 -18.59
CA CYS A 476 0.90 -12.95 -18.62
C CYS A 476 2.15 -13.35 -19.44
N ALA A 477 2.68 -14.56 -19.25
CA ALA A 477 3.82 -15.08 -20.00
C ALA A 477 3.53 -15.14 -21.50
N GLU A 478 2.37 -15.67 -21.90
CA GLU A 478 1.94 -15.72 -23.31
C GLU A 478 1.75 -14.33 -23.91
N THR A 479 1.29 -13.36 -23.12
CA THR A 479 1.19 -11.96 -23.56
C THR A 479 2.57 -11.41 -23.91
N TYR A 480 3.56 -11.59 -23.03
CA TYR A 480 4.92 -11.12 -23.29
C TYR A 480 5.55 -11.83 -24.49
N ILE A 481 5.35 -13.14 -24.61
CA ILE A 481 5.82 -13.93 -25.76
C ILE A 481 5.24 -13.38 -27.07
N ALA A 482 3.96 -13.02 -27.11
CA ALA A 482 3.31 -12.47 -28.30
C ALA A 482 3.81 -11.06 -28.66
N LEU A 483 4.34 -10.32 -27.70
CA LEU A 483 4.81 -8.94 -27.86
C LEU A 483 6.32 -8.81 -28.02
N PHE A 484 7.10 -9.88 -27.84
CA PHE A 484 8.54 -9.80 -27.96
C PHE A 484 8.98 -9.35 -29.36
N THR A 485 9.95 -8.45 -29.36
CA THR A 485 10.77 -8.11 -30.51
C THR A 485 12.10 -8.86 -30.38
N GLU A 486 12.67 -9.32 -31.49
CA GLU A 486 13.96 -10.03 -31.53
C GLU A 486 15.02 -9.10 -32.16
N ASP A 487 16.21 -9.03 -31.52
CA ASP A 487 17.36 -8.32 -32.10
C ASP A 487 18.13 -9.20 -33.12
N GLU A 488 19.15 -8.62 -33.72
CA GLU A 488 20.01 -9.34 -34.71
C GLU A 488 20.79 -10.52 -34.12
N LYS A 489 20.93 -10.57 -32.78
CA LYS A 489 21.62 -11.65 -32.06
C LYS A 489 20.65 -12.73 -31.56
N GLY A 490 19.33 -12.53 -31.76
CA GLY A 490 18.30 -13.45 -31.31
C GLY A 490 17.83 -13.21 -29.89
N ASN A 491 18.17 -12.07 -29.27
CA ASN A 491 17.67 -11.69 -27.96
C ASN A 491 16.26 -11.11 -28.06
N LEU A 492 15.41 -11.43 -27.06
CA LEU A 492 14.03 -11.01 -26.99
C LEU A 492 13.85 -9.88 -25.94
N TYR A 493 13.04 -8.90 -26.29
CA TYR A 493 12.70 -7.75 -25.43
C TYR A 493 11.32 -7.18 -25.78
N LEU A 494 10.71 -6.42 -24.87
CA LEU A 494 9.50 -5.65 -25.14
C LEU A 494 9.85 -4.25 -25.64
N SER A 495 9.20 -3.82 -26.73
CA SER A 495 9.35 -2.49 -27.32
C SER A 495 7.96 -1.89 -27.64
N PRO A 496 7.72 -0.60 -27.40
CA PRO A 496 8.53 0.36 -26.64
C PRO A 496 8.60 0.01 -25.16
N ALA A 497 9.58 0.58 -24.44
CA ALA A 497 9.73 0.40 -23.01
C ALA A 497 10.07 1.72 -22.30
N THR A 498 9.64 1.82 -21.03
CA THR A 498 10.07 2.87 -20.10
C THR A 498 10.85 2.26 -18.94
N SER A 499 11.67 3.04 -18.27
CA SER A 499 12.16 2.75 -16.92
C SER A 499 11.50 3.75 -15.98
N PRO A 500 10.30 3.43 -15.46
CA PRO A 500 9.55 4.39 -14.66
C PRO A 500 10.34 4.91 -13.48
N GLU A 501 10.41 6.17 -13.21
CA GLU A 501 9.89 7.32 -13.98
C GLU A 501 11.05 8.22 -14.44
N ASN A 502 12.24 7.62 -14.68
CA ASN A 502 13.44 8.34 -15.10
C ASN A 502 13.43 8.62 -16.62
N GLN A 503 14.21 9.61 -17.01
CA GLN A 503 14.40 10.03 -18.41
C GLN A 503 15.88 10.08 -18.75
N PHE A 504 16.17 9.98 -20.03
CA PHE A 504 17.51 10.23 -20.58
C PHE A 504 17.46 11.42 -21.55
N ILE A 505 18.62 11.99 -21.83
CA ILE A 505 18.78 13.15 -22.68
C ILE A 505 19.23 12.70 -24.08
N LEU A 506 18.48 13.09 -25.11
CA LEU A 506 18.87 12.90 -26.51
C LEU A 506 20.01 13.85 -26.92
N GLU A 507 20.62 13.62 -28.08
CA GLU A 507 21.74 14.43 -28.60
C GLU A 507 21.35 15.93 -28.80
N ASP A 508 20.07 16.20 -29.06
CA ASP A 508 19.52 17.55 -29.20
C ASP A 508 19.20 18.23 -27.85
N GLY A 509 19.43 17.55 -26.71
CA GLY A 509 19.15 18.01 -25.36
C GLY A 509 17.74 17.71 -24.85
N THR A 510 16.90 17.04 -25.64
CA THR A 510 15.50 16.71 -25.26
C THR A 510 15.47 15.57 -24.23
N PRO A 511 14.80 15.76 -23.05
CA PRO A 511 14.59 14.66 -22.13
C PRO A 511 13.48 13.73 -22.62
N ILE A 512 13.68 12.42 -22.59
CA ILE A 512 12.74 11.40 -23.06
C ILE A 512 12.77 10.17 -22.17
N GLY A 513 11.62 9.51 -21.95
CA GLY A 513 11.53 8.31 -21.12
C GLY A 513 11.31 7.01 -21.89
N ILE A 514 11.07 7.11 -23.22
CA ILE A 514 10.75 5.94 -24.04
C ILE A 514 11.99 5.44 -24.79
N ALA A 515 12.30 4.16 -24.64
CA ALA A 515 13.45 3.49 -25.22
C ALA A 515 13.04 2.24 -26.00
N LYS A 516 13.99 1.63 -26.68
CA LYS A 516 13.81 0.37 -27.38
C LYS A 516 13.46 -0.74 -26.39
N TYR A 517 14.22 -0.86 -25.30
CA TYR A 517 13.95 -1.72 -24.15
C TYR A 517 14.51 -1.10 -22.87
N SER A 518 14.11 -1.64 -21.71
CA SER A 518 14.66 -1.27 -20.40
C SER A 518 15.04 -2.51 -19.60
N ALA A 519 16.01 -2.37 -18.71
CA ALA A 519 16.42 -3.43 -17.79
C ALA A 519 15.24 -3.92 -16.92
N MET A 520 14.37 -3.03 -16.52
CA MET A 520 13.20 -3.36 -15.70
C MET A 520 12.21 -4.27 -16.46
N ASN A 521 11.85 -3.90 -17.69
CA ASN A 521 10.92 -4.70 -18.49
C ASN A 521 11.48 -6.10 -18.74
N ASN A 522 12.76 -6.20 -19.11
CA ASN A 522 13.42 -7.47 -19.34
C ASN A 522 13.51 -8.33 -18.06
N ALA A 523 13.76 -7.70 -16.91
CA ALA A 523 13.79 -8.38 -15.62
C ALA A 523 12.42 -8.94 -15.23
N ILE A 524 11.35 -8.16 -15.39
CA ILE A 524 9.99 -8.64 -15.11
C ILE A 524 9.60 -9.78 -16.06
N CYS A 525 9.93 -9.67 -17.35
CA CYS A 525 9.69 -10.76 -18.30
C CYS A 525 10.41 -12.06 -17.89
N ARG A 526 11.69 -11.95 -17.47
CA ARG A 526 12.43 -13.12 -16.96
C ARG A 526 11.82 -13.70 -15.70
N ASP A 527 11.41 -12.85 -14.74
CA ASP A 527 10.82 -13.31 -13.48
C ASP A 527 9.50 -14.06 -13.72
N ILE A 528 8.64 -13.54 -14.61
CA ILE A 528 7.40 -14.21 -15.03
C ILE A 528 7.67 -15.54 -15.72
N LEU A 529 8.56 -15.57 -16.73
CA LEU A 529 8.87 -16.82 -17.44
C LEU A 529 9.55 -17.84 -16.53
N LYS A 530 10.46 -17.42 -15.65
CA LYS A 530 11.13 -18.28 -14.67
C LYS A 530 10.13 -18.89 -13.69
N SER A 531 9.20 -18.08 -13.17
CA SER A 531 8.14 -18.55 -12.29
C SER A 531 7.18 -19.49 -13.02
N ALA A 532 6.87 -19.21 -14.29
CA ALA A 532 6.03 -20.09 -15.11
C ALA A 532 6.71 -21.46 -15.37
N VAL A 533 8.02 -21.49 -15.57
CA VAL A 533 8.81 -22.74 -15.67
C VAL A 533 8.75 -23.50 -14.34
N GLU A 534 9.08 -22.84 -13.21
CA GLU A 534 9.07 -23.42 -11.86
C GLU A 534 7.72 -24.10 -11.56
N PHE A 535 6.63 -23.40 -11.86
CA PHE A 535 5.29 -23.88 -11.51
C PHE A 535 4.74 -24.90 -12.51
N ALA A 536 5.14 -24.82 -13.77
CA ALA A 536 4.89 -25.88 -14.74
C ALA A 536 5.51 -27.21 -14.30
N GLU A 537 6.75 -27.18 -13.78
CA GLU A 537 7.42 -28.37 -13.22
C GLU A 537 6.67 -28.94 -12.01
N ILE A 538 6.21 -28.08 -11.09
CA ILE A 538 5.43 -28.50 -9.90
C ILE A 538 4.10 -29.15 -10.32
N LEU A 539 3.44 -28.62 -11.35
CA LEU A 539 2.14 -29.10 -11.82
C LEU A 539 2.24 -30.24 -12.86
N GLY A 540 3.46 -30.60 -13.32
CA GLY A 540 3.67 -31.61 -14.34
C GLY A 540 3.25 -31.17 -15.76
N ASP A 541 3.25 -29.86 -16.04
CA ASP A 541 2.97 -29.28 -17.35
C ASP A 541 4.25 -29.19 -18.20
N ASP A 542 4.72 -30.35 -18.67
CA ASP A 542 5.96 -30.46 -19.43
C ASP A 542 5.98 -29.62 -20.72
N ALA A 543 4.82 -29.46 -21.36
CA ALA A 543 4.71 -28.70 -22.61
C ALA A 543 5.02 -27.22 -22.39
N ASN A 544 4.38 -26.60 -21.41
CA ASN A 544 4.61 -25.22 -21.04
C ASN A 544 6.01 -25.02 -20.42
N CYS A 545 6.48 -25.98 -19.60
CA CYS A 545 7.82 -25.93 -19.04
C CYS A 545 8.89 -25.82 -20.15
N GLN A 546 8.87 -26.70 -21.16
CA GLN A 546 9.80 -26.65 -22.28
C GLN A 546 9.63 -25.38 -23.13
N ARG A 547 8.40 -24.97 -23.36
CA ARG A 547 8.09 -23.76 -24.12
C ARG A 547 8.70 -22.52 -23.45
N TYR A 548 8.43 -22.31 -22.17
CA TYR A 548 8.89 -21.11 -21.45
C TYR A 548 10.40 -21.11 -21.25
N LYS A 549 11.06 -22.26 -21.02
CA LYS A 549 12.53 -22.37 -20.98
C LYS A 549 13.17 -21.82 -22.25
N LYS A 550 12.63 -22.17 -23.42
CA LYS A 550 13.15 -21.71 -24.73
C LYS A 550 13.10 -20.19 -24.88
N TYR A 551 12.04 -19.53 -24.36
CA TYR A 551 11.93 -18.08 -24.42
C TYR A 551 12.80 -17.42 -23.34
N LEU A 552 12.82 -17.99 -22.13
CA LEU A 552 13.62 -17.49 -21.00
C LEU A 552 15.12 -17.36 -21.36
N GLU A 553 15.67 -18.35 -22.07
CA GLU A 553 17.05 -18.36 -22.52
C GLU A 553 17.40 -17.24 -23.49
N LYS A 554 16.41 -16.67 -24.16
CA LYS A 554 16.58 -15.62 -25.17
C LYS A 554 16.30 -14.21 -24.65
N ILE A 555 15.76 -14.03 -23.45
CA ILE A 555 15.50 -12.70 -22.93
C ILE A 555 16.80 -11.90 -22.84
N MET A 556 16.75 -10.64 -23.35
CA MET A 556 17.88 -9.71 -23.31
C MET A 556 18.57 -9.72 -21.94
N PRO A 557 19.88 -10.04 -21.87
CA PRO A 557 20.60 -10.11 -20.61
C PRO A 557 20.78 -8.72 -19.97
N TYR A 558 21.19 -8.71 -18.68
CA TYR A 558 21.68 -7.47 -18.07
C TYR A 558 23.01 -7.06 -18.72
N GLU A 559 23.15 -5.77 -18.96
CA GLU A 559 24.38 -5.15 -19.40
C GLU A 559 24.94 -4.24 -18.30
N ILE A 560 26.26 -4.04 -18.32
CA ILE A 560 26.97 -3.19 -17.36
C ILE A 560 27.53 -2.01 -18.14
N THR A 561 27.30 -0.80 -17.65
CA THR A 561 27.80 0.45 -18.24
C THR A 561 29.32 0.56 -18.13
N SER A 562 29.89 1.47 -18.90
CA SER A 562 31.37 1.74 -18.87
C SER A 562 31.87 2.18 -17.49
N ASP A 563 31.01 2.80 -16.66
CA ASP A 563 31.30 3.20 -15.27
C ASP A 563 30.92 2.13 -14.23
N GLY A 564 30.49 0.94 -14.67
CA GLY A 564 30.25 -0.24 -13.81
C GLY A 564 28.88 -0.30 -13.14
N ARG A 565 27.86 0.43 -13.64
CA ARG A 565 26.47 0.35 -13.21
C ARG A 565 25.68 -0.67 -14.02
N ILE A 566 24.52 -1.08 -13.54
CA ILE A 566 23.54 -1.80 -14.39
C ILE A 566 23.01 -0.80 -15.44
N LEU A 567 23.06 -1.19 -16.71
CA LEU A 567 22.52 -0.40 -17.82
C LEU A 567 20.99 -0.33 -17.70
N GLU A 568 20.43 0.88 -17.68
CA GLU A 568 18.99 1.10 -17.44
C GLU A 568 18.16 0.98 -18.72
N TRP A 569 18.66 1.47 -19.86
CA TRP A 569 18.01 1.43 -21.17
C TRP A 569 18.83 0.62 -22.18
N ASP A 570 18.47 0.72 -23.44
CA ASP A 570 19.10 -0.02 -24.56
C ASP A 570 20.52 0.43 -24.94
N LYS A 571 20.99 1.54 -24.40
CA LYS A 571 22.38 2.03 -24.48
C LYS A 571 22.71 2.98 -23.34
N GLU A 572 24.00 3.32 -23.21
CA GLU A 572 24.44 4.34 -22.25
C GLU A 572 24.02 5.73 -22.73
N TYR A 573 22.93 6.23 -22.14
CA TYR A 573 22.49 7.61 -22.32
C TYR A 573 22.95 8.46 -21.14
N THR A 574 22.99 9.79 -21.33
CA THR A 574 23.05 10.74 -20.22
C THR A 574 21.70 10.77 -19.51
N GLU A 575 21.67 10.45 -18.23
CA GLU A 575 20.44 10.49 -17.45
C GLU A 575 20.00 11.95 -17.20
N GLN A 576 18.70 12.22 -17.23
CA GLN A 576 18.17 13.54 -16.88
C GLN A 576 18.37 13.82 -15.37
N ASP A 577 18.16 12.80 -14.54
CA ASP A 577 18.37 12.86 -13.11
C ASP A 577 19.11 11.59 -12.61
N ILE A 578 20.41 11.71 -12.45
CA ILE A 578 21.27 10.62 -12.00
C ILE A 578 20.95 10.18 -10.55
N HIS A 579 20.30 11.04 -9.77
CA HIS A 579 19.84 10.77 -8.40
C HIS A 579 18.34 10.48 -8.33
N HIS A 580 17.74 10.11 -9.47
CA HIS A 580 16.30 9.86 -9.56
C HIS A 580 15.81 8.91 -8.46
N ARG A 581 14.64 9.21 -7.89
CA ARG A 581 14.04 8.43 -6.79
C ARG A 581 13.71 6.99 -7.16
N HIS A 582 13.36 6.70 -8.43
CA HIS A 582 13.16 5.34 -8.91
C HIS A 582 14.49 4.65 -9.23
N VAL A 583 14.56 3.37 -8.87
CA VAL A 583 15.69 2.47 -9.15
C VAL A 583 15.20 1.24 -9.93
N SER A 584 14.34 1.49 -10.90
CA SER A 584 13.57 0.48 -11.65
C SER A 584 14.45 -0.57 -12.34
N HIS A 585 15.61 -0.16 -12.86
CA HIS A 585 16.61 -1.05 -13.48
C HIS A 585 17.20 -2.08 -12.48
N LEU A 586 16.97 -1.92 -11.19
CA LEU A 586 17.39 -2.83 -10.13
C LEU A 586 16.27 -3.78 -9.65
N TYR A 587 15.15 -3.89 -10.39
CA TYR A 587 14.09 -4.87 -10.11
C TYR A 587 14.65 -6.29 -9.93
N GLY A 588 15.64 -6.68 -10.72
CA GLY A 588 16.29 -7.99 -10.62
C GLY A 588 17.05 -8.24 -9.32
N LEU A 589 17.46 -7.17 -8.59
CA LEU A 589 18.01 -7.27 -7.25
C LEU A 589 16.89 -7.40 -6.21
N HIS A 590 15.91 -6.50 -6.28
CA HIS A 590 14.73 -6.52 -5.43
C HIS A 590 13.54 -5.84 -6.16
N PRO A 591 12.39 -6.51 -6.27
CA PRO A 591 11.95 -7.68 -5.51
C PRO A 591 12.36 -9.04 -6.08
N ALA A 592 12.70 -9.16 -7.37
CA ALA A 592 13.18 -10.42 -7.92
C ALA A 592 14.50 -10.86 -7.25
N ARG A 593 14.95 -12.10 -7.52
CA ARG A 593 16.17 -12.68 -6.95
C ARG A 593 17.12 -13.15 -8.06
N GLU A 594 17.26 -12.32 -9.11
CA GLU A 594 18.16 -12.61 -10.22
C GLU A 594 19.57 -12.10 -9.98
N ILE A 595 19.66 -10.91 -9.36
CA ILE A 595 20.93 -10.28 -8.99
C ILE A 595 21.21 -10.59 -7.52
N THR A 596 22.23 -11.39 -7.27
CA THR A 596 22.58 -11.83 -5.91
C THR A 596 24.09 -11.87 -5.70
N PRO A 597 24.58 -11.62 -4.47
CA PRO A 597 26.01 -11.71 -4.17
C PRO A 597 26.61 -13.13 -4.32
N TYR A 598 25.77 -14.17 -4.32
CA TYR A 598 26.22 -15.56 -4.31
C TYR A 598 26.09 -16.27 -5.67
N SER A 599 25.16 -15.89 -6.53
CA SER A 599 24.99 -16.53 -7.85
C SER A 599 25.40 -15.63 -9.03
N THR A 600 25.30 -14.30 -8.85
CA THR A 600 25.64 -13.31 -9.90
C THR A 600 26.47 -12.16 -9.33
N PRO A 601 27.70 -12.45 -8.78
CA PRO A 601 28.47 -11.45 -8.02
C PRO A 601 28.87 -10.21 -8.84
N GLU A 602 29.11 -10.34 -10.14
CA GLU A 602 29.44 -9.20 -11.01
C GLU A 602 28.24 -8.26 -11.17
N LEU A 603 27.02 -8.81 -11.38
CA LEU A 603 25.81 -8.02 -11.43
C LEU A 603 25.50 -7.40 -10.05
N ALA A 604 25.75 -8.13 -8.95
CA ALA A 604 25.58 -7.58 -7.60
C ALA A 604 26.53 -6.40 -7.33
N LYS A 605 27.78 -6.48 -7.83
CA LYS A 605 28.72 -5.37 -7.78
C LYS A 605 28.24 -4.17 -8.60
N ALA A 606 27.73 -4.40 -9.80
CA ALA A 606 27.19 -3.36 -10.67
C ALA A 606 25.94 -2.70 -10.05
N ALA A 607 25.04 -3.48 -9.46
CA ALA A 607 23.89 -2.98 -8.73
C ALA A 607 24.29 -2.12 -7.51
N LYS A 608 25.33 -2.54 -6.77
CA LYS A 608 25.93 -1.74 -5.69
C LYS A 608 26.48 -0.40 -6.20
N THR A 609 27.11 -0.39 -7.38
CA THR A 609 27.58 0.85 -8.03
C THR A 609 26.40 1.74 -8.40
N SER A 610 25.33 1.19 -9.01
CA SER A 610 24.11 1.94 -9.33
C SER A 610 23.48 2.57 -8.09
N LEU A 611 23.34 1.82 -6.99
CA LEU A 611 22.80 2.34 -5.72
C LEU A 611 23.65 3.46 -5.12
N ASN A 612 24.98 3.35 -5.20
CA ASN A 612 25.90 4.40 -4.71
C ASN A 612 25.73 5.69 -5.51
N VAL A 613 25.56 5.59 -6.84
CA VAL A 613 25.34 6.75 -7.71
C VAL A 613 23.96 7.37 -7.45
N ARG A 614 22.90 6.57 -7.33
CA ARG A 614 21.54 7.04 -6.97
C ARG A 614 21.50 7.73 -5.61
N GLY A 615 22.41 7.40 -4.70
CA GLY A 615 22.48 7.98 -3.35
C GLY A 615 21.41 7.46 -2.40
N ASP A 616 21.40 7.97 -1.18
CA ASP A 616 20.54 7.49 -0.08
C ASP A 616 19.32 8.36 0.17
N GLU A 617 19.19 9.48 -0.52
CA GLU A 617 18.07 10.41 -0.42
C GLU A 617 16.91 9.94 -1.31
N GLY A 618 15.72 10.49 -1.08
CA GLY A 618 14.53 10.24 -1.87
C GLY A 618 13.24 10.33 -1.06
N THR A 619 12.16 9.89 -1.67
CA THR A 619 10.83 9.80 -1.03
C THR A 619 10.77 8.63 -0.06
N GLY A 620 9.76 8.58 0.81
CA GLY A 620 9.66 7.52 1.81
C GLY A 620 9.70 6.10 1.23
N TRP A 621 8.90 5.81 0.20
CA TRP A 621 8.94 4.50 -0.47
C TRP A 621 10.29 4.19 -1.16
N CYS A 622 10.93 5.22 -1.71
CA CYS A 622 12.23 5.07 -2.36
C CYS A 622 13.32 4.66 -1.36
N ILE A 623 13.38 5.34 -0.21
CA ILE A 623 14.30 5.03 0.88
C ILE A 623 14.07 3.59 1.35
N ALA A 624 12.81 3.21 1.59
CA ALA A 624 12.44 1.87 2.01
C ALA A 624 12.82 0.81 0.95
N TRP A 625 12.62 1.09 -0.35
CA TRP A 625 13.01 0.17 -1.42
C TRP A 625 14.53 -0.03 -1.49
N LYS A 626 15.30 1.07 -1.43
CA LYS A 626 16.76 1.01 -1.38
C LYS A 626 17.25 0.26 -0.13
N ALA A 627 16.58 0.37 1.02
CA ALA A 627 16.93 -0.40 2.22
C ALA A 627 16.79 -1.91 2.00
N ASN A 628 15.72 -2.37 1.34
CA ASN A 628 15.56 -3.78 0.92
C ASN A 628 16.68 -4.21 -0.03
N MET A 629 17.05 -3.38 -1.00
CA MET A 629 18.14 -3.67 -1.94
C MET A 629 19.49 -3.82 -1.24
N TRP A 630 19.82 -2.94 -0.30
CA TRP A 630 21.06 -3.06 0.49
C TRP A 630 21.05 -4.30 1.39
N ALA A 631 19.90 -4.68 1.95
CA ALA A 631 19.75 -5.93 2.68
C ALA A 631 20.03 -7.15 1.77
N ARG A 632 19.54 -7.14 0.52
CA ARG A 632 19.83 -8.17 -0.49
C ARG A 632 21.30 -8.24 -0.90
N LEU A 633 22.02 -7.14 -0.84
CA LEU A 633 23.47 -7.08 -1.05
C LEU A 633 24.28 -7.44 0.19
N PHE A 634 23.65 -7.88 1.27
CA PHE A 634 24.24 -8.23 2.56
C PHE A 634 24.99 -7.07 3.25
N ASP A 635 24.56 -5.83 2.99
CA ASP A 635 25.12 -4.61 3.60
C ASP A 635 24.15 -4.06 4.64
N GLY A 636 24.17 -4.68 5.84
CA GLY A 636 23.24 -4.34 6.93
C GLY A 636 23.46 -2.93 7.49
N ASN A 637 24.68 -2.43 7.53
CA ASN A 637 24.95 -1.08 8.01
C ASN A 637 24.40 -0.03 7.04
N ARG A 638 24.45 -0.27 5.73
CA ARG A 638 23.88 0.62 4.74
C ARG A 638 22.34 0.54 4.75
N ALA A 639 21.76 -0.66 4.87
CA ALA A 639 20.32 -0.84 5.03
C ALA A 639 19.81 -0.09 6.28
N LEU A 640 20.50 -0.21 7.41
CA LEU A 640 20.15 0.51 8.63
C LEU A 640 20.25 2.04 8.47
N LYS A 641 21.26 2.54 7.77
CA LYS A 641 21.36 3.97 7.44
C LYS A 641 20.14 4.48 6.70
N LEU A 642 19.60 3.71 5.77
CA LEU A 642 18.37 4.07 5.05
C LEU A 642 17.14 4.01 5.94
N LEU A 643 17.04 3.03 6.87
CA LEU A 643 15.98 3.04 7.88
C LEU A 643 16.12 4.26 8.82
N ASP A 644 17.34 4.69 9.15
CA ASP A 644 17.56 5.93 9.88
C ASP A 644 17.10 7.16 9.08
N ASN A 645 17.35 7.20 7.77
CA ASN A 645 16.83 8.26 6.89
C ASN A 645 15.28 8.22 6.84
N GLN A 646 14.69 7.02 6.75
CA GLN A 646 13.23 6.84 6.82
C GLN A 646 12.63 7.36 8.13
N LEU A 647 13.34 7.21 9.25
CA LEU A 647 12.94 7.70 10.57
C LEU A 647 13.26 9.19 10.82
N THR A 648 13.71 9.92 9.79
CA THR A 648 13.86 11.36 9.88
C THR A 648 12.52 12.02 10.15
N PHE A 649 12.45 12.84 11.22
CA PHE A 649 11.21 13.55 11.58
C PHE A 649 10.82 14.55 10.50
N VAL A 650 9.59 14.42 10.00
CA VAL A 650 8.97 15.37 9.06
C VAL A 650 7.89 16.16 9.81
N LYS A 651 8.03 17.49 9.81
CA LYS A 651 7.04 18.34 10.45
C LYS A 651 5.77 18.45 9.60
N PRO A 652 4.58 18.22 10.19
CA PRO A 652 3.32 18.44 9.50
C PRO A 652 3.19 19.86 8.96
N ASN A 653 2.48 20.02 7.85
CA ASN A 653 2.13 21.32 7.24
C ASN A 653 3.29 22.21 6.74
N GLU A 654 4.56 21.88 6.96
CA GLU A 654 5.68 22.64 6.38
C GLU A 654 5.88 22.38 4.90
N ASN A 655 5.53 21.18 4.43
CA ASN A 655 5.68 20.76 3.04
C ASN A 655 4.33 20.54 2.36
N LYS A 656 3.61 21.62 2.05
CA LYS A 656 2.47 21.58 1.12
C LYS A 656 2.91 21.30 -0.33
N ASN A 657 4.20 21.35 -0.61
CA ASN A 657 4.79 21.03 -1.90
C ASN A 657 5.31 19.59 -1.89
N ILE A 658 5.05 18.87 -2.98
CA ILE A 658 5.62 17.54 -3.19
C ILE A 658 7.14 17.68 -3.26
N SER A 659 7.85 17.07 -2.30
CA SER A 659 9.30 16.98 -2.31
C SER A 659 9.73 15.57 -2.74
N ILE A 660 10.66 15.49 -3.66
CA ILE A 660 11.21 14.23 -4.16
C ILE A 660 12.50 13.79 -3.42
N LEU A 661 13.01 14.63 -2.51
CA LEU A 661 14.31 14.40 -1.85
C LEU A 661 14.25 14.38 -0.33
N SER A 662 13.09 14.56 0.30
CA SER A 662 12.95 14.71 1.75
C SER A 662 11.94 13.75 2.38
N GLY A 663 11.97 12.49 1.99
CA GLY A 663 11.19 11.42 2.63
C GLY A 663 11.56 11.26 4.11
N GLY A 664 10.65 10.70 4.89
CA GLY A 664 10.84 10.50 6.32
C GLY A 664 9.60 9.96 7.01
N THR A 665 9.41 10.35 8.27
CA THR A 665 8.32 9.87 9.11
C THR A 665 7.62 11.03 9.83
N TYR A 666 6.30 11.05 9.78
CA TYR A 666 5.45 12.00 10.50
C TYR A 666 5.35 11.66 12.00
N PRO A 667 4.89 12.60 12.86
CA PRO A 667 4.80 12.38 14.30
C PRO A 667 4.08 11.11 14.73
N ASN A 668 3.06 10.68 13.98
CA ASN A 668 2.27 9.48 14.21
C ASN A 668 2.86 8.20 13.60
N MET A 669 4.11 8.22 13.20
CA MET A 669 4.86 7.12 12.56
C MET A 669 4.40 6.78 11.14
N LEU A 670 3.56 7.59 10.51
CA LEU A 670 3.21 7.43 9.09
C LEU A 670 4.37 7.87 8.18
N CYS A 671 4.55 7.14 7.10
CA CYS A 671 5.55 7.46 6.09
C CYS A 671 5.25 8.78 5.38
N ALA A 672 6.26 9.60 5.23
CA ALA A 672 6.23 10.82 4.43
C ALA A 672 6.91 10.60 3.09
N HIS A 673 6.12 10.76 2.03
CA HIS A 673 6.71 10.95 0.68
C HIS A 673 7.54 12.26 0.65
N PRO A 674 7.16 13.51 1.12
CA PRO A 674 5.85 14.11 1.41
C PRO A 674 4.98 14.36 0.18
N PRO A 675 3.65 14.35 0.28
CA PRO A 675 2.78 14.13 1.44
C PRO A 675 2.71 12.67 1.89
N PHE A 676 1.80 12.33 2.84
CA PHE A 676 1.57 10.98 3.30
C PHE A 676 1.31 9.99 2.16
N GLN A 677 2.11 8.94 2.12
CA GLN A 677 1.89 7.69 1.39
C GLN A 677 2.24 6.53 2.32
N ILE A 678 1.43 5.47 2.30
CA ILE A 678 1.56 4.38 3.29
C ILE A 678 2.64 3.35 2.93
N ASP A 679 3.03 3.30 1.67
CA ASP A 679 3.93 2.29 1.09
C ASP A 679 5.28 2.17 1.80
N GLY A 680 5.91 3.29 2.15
CA GLY A 680 7.18 3.29 2.86
C GLY A 680 7.11 2.67 4.27
N ASN A 681 5.95 2.66 4.92
CA ASN A 681 5.76 1.95 6.19
C ASN A 681 5.93 0.44 5.99
N PHE A 682 5.33 -0.12 4.95
CA PHE A 682 5.41 -1.55 4.64
C PHE A 682 6.78 -1.94 4.07
N GLY A 683 7.33 -1.11 3.17
CA GLY A 683 8.67 -1.31 2.62
C GLY A 683 9.76 -1.32 3.69
N ALA A 684 9.65 -0.47 4.71
CA ALA A 684 10.59 -0.45 5.84
C ALA A 684 10.44 -1.70 6.74
N THR A 685 9.21 -2.19 6.95
CA THR A 685 8.97 -3.45 7.66
C THR A 685 9.56 -4.63 6.89
N SER A 686 9.38 -4.67 5.56
CA SER A 686 10.00 -5.65 4.67
C SER A 686 11.53 -5.60 4.77
N ALA A 687 12.13 -4.40 4.78
CA ALA A 687 13.57 -4.25 4.89
C ALA A 687 14.13 -4.83 6.20
N ILE A 688 13.44 -4.64 7.33
CA ILE A 688 13.83 -5.25 8.61
C ILE A 688 13.82 -6.78 8.50
N ILE A 689 12.81 -7.36 7.85
CA ILE A 689 12.73 -8.81 7.62
C ILE A 689 13.89 -9.26 6.72
N GLU A 690 14.12 -8.60 5.58
CA GLU A 690 15.19 -8.91 4.63
C GLU A 690 16.60 -8.78 5.26
N MET A 691 16.78 -7.90 6.23
CA MET A 691 18.04 -7.79 6.97
C MET A 691 18.31 -9.02 7.84
N LEU A 692 17.27 -9.70 8.32
CA LEU A 692 17.35 -10.77 9.31
C LEU A 692 17.10 -12.17 8.70
N VAL A 693 16.27 -12.29 7.67
CA VAL A 693 15.89 -13.56 7.02
C VAL A 693 15.72 -13.36 5.54
N GLN A 694 16.43 -14.14 4.73
CA GLN A 694 16.20 -14.21 3.28
C GLN A 694 16.04 -15.64 2.83
N CYS A 695 15.13 -15.91 1.89
CA CYS A 695 14.86 -17.21 1.33
C CYS A 695 15.28 -17.25 -0.15
N ASN A 696 15.95 -18.34 -0.57
CA ASN A 696 16.18 -18.67 -1.97
C ASN A 696 15.95 -20.18 -2.17
N GLY A 697 14.74 -20.55 -2.61
CA GLY A 697 14.32 -21.94 -2.55
C GLY A 697 14.38 -22.47 -1.11
N ASN A 698 15.13 -23.53 -0.88
CA ASN A 698 15.34 -24.14 0.44
C ASN A 698 16.54 -23.55 1.21
N ASP A 699 17.31 -22.65 0.61
CA ASP A 699 18.39 -21.94 1.28
C ASP A 699 17.84 -20.78 2.09
N ILE A 700 18.05 -20.82 3.41
CA ILE A 700 17.63 -19.77 4.32
C ILE A 700 18.86 -19.07 4.89
N TYR A 701 19.03 -17.82 4.49
CA TYR A 701 20.11 -16.97 4.96
C TYR A 701 19.73 -16.36 6.31
N ILE A 702 20.53 -16.67 7.32
CA ILE A 702 20.31 -16.25 8.71
C ILE A 702 21.15 -15.01 8.98
N LEU A 703 20.47 -13.91 9.36
CA LEU A 703 21.06 -12.60 9.65
C LEU A 703 21.97 -12.08 8.50
N PRO A 704 21.55 -12.20 7.22
CA PRO A 704 22.43 -11.91 6.09
C PRO A 704 22.91 -10.46 6.04
N ALA A 705 22.15 -9.53 6.60
CA ALA A 705 22.45 -8.10 6.63
C ALA A 705 22.23 -7.53 8.05
N LEU A 706 22.70 -8.23 9.08
CA LEU A 706 22.64 -7.75 10.45
C LEU A 706 23.58 -6.54 10.61
N PRO A 707 23.07 -5.36 11.03
CA PRO A 707 23.94 -4.20 11.25
C PRO A 707 24.69 -4.29 12.58
N ASP A 708 25.87 -3.72 12.66
CA ASP A 708 26.71 -3.72 13.86
C ASP A 708 26.00 -3.17 15.11
N LYS A 709 25.09 -2.21 14.94
CA LYS A 709 24.32 -1.57 16.00
C LYS A 709 23.32 -2.54 16.67
N TRP A 710 22.87 -3.58 16.00
CA TRP A 710 21.92 -4.56 16.54
C TRP A 710 22.63 -5.76 17.17
N GLU A 711 23.40 -5.47 18.23
CA GLU A 711 24.27 -6.47 18.90
C GLU A 711 23.52 -7.68 19.43
N SER A 712 22.25 -7.52 19.80
CA SER A 712 21.40 -8.64 20.24
C SER A 712 19.92 -8.32 20.07
N GLY A 713 19.16 -9.35 19.73
CA GLY A 713 17.74 -9.23 19.48
C GLY A 713 17.10 -10.58 19.17
N GLU A 714 15.85 -10.51 18.77
CA GLU A 714 15.03 -11.68 18.45
C GLU A 714 13.98 -11.29 17.42
N ILE A 715 13.77 -12.16 16.42
CA ILE A 715 12.63 -12.10 15.49
C ILE A 715 11.93 -13.44 15.50
N LYS A 716 10.59 -13.43 15.54
CA LYS A 716 9.78 -14.65 15.68
C LYS A 716 8.63 -14.70 14.69
N GLY A 717 8.26 -15.95 14.34
CA GLY A 717 7.06 -16.27 13.57
C GLY A 717 7.12 -15.83 12.12
N ILE A 718 8.29 -15.49 11.60
CA ILE A 718 8.44 -15.10 10.18
C ILE A 718 8.19 -16.32 9.31
N ARG A 719 7.28 -16.18 8.35
CA ARG A 719 7.01 -17.22 7.36
C ARG A 719 8.17 -17.29 6.36
N ILE A 720 8.60 -18.52 6.08
CA ILE A 720 9.63 -18.83 5.08
C ILE A 720 9.05 -19.72 3.99
N ASN A 721 9.78 -19.91 2.89
CA ASN A 721 9.34 -20.75 1.78
C ASN A 721 8.91 -22.15 2.25
N GLY A 722 7.95 -22.77 1.55
CA GLY A 722 7.50 -24.14 1.84
C GLY A 722 6.54 -24.26 3.02
N GLY A 723 5.95 -23.15 3.51
CA GLY A 723 4.91 -23.15 4.54
C GLY A 723 5.43 -23.44 5.95
N ALA A 724 6.64 -23.00 6.27
CA ALA A 724 7.21 -23.07 7.61
C ALA A 724 7.41 -21.67 8.21
N PHE A 725 7.76 -21.63 9.48
CA PHE A 725 8.05 -20.40 10.22
C PHE A 725 9.42 -20.50 10.88
N ILE A 726 10.06 -19.34 11.03
CA ILE A 726 11.37 -19.25 11.65
C ILE A 726 11.38 -18.25 12.80
N ASP A 727 12.03 -18.67 13.91
CA ASP A 727 12.42 -17.81 15.01
C ASP A 727 13.95 -17.73 15.03
N ILE A 728 14.50 -16.52 15.19
CA ILE A 728 15.94 -16.30 15.28
C ILE A 728 16.22 -15.43 16.48
N LYS A 729 17.15 -15.88 17.33
CA LYS A 729 17.69 -15.09 18.43
C LYS A 729 19.19 -14.95 18.27
N TRP A 730 19.71 -13.74 18.44
CA TRP A 730 21.12 -13.47 18.27
C TRP A 730 21.70 -12.64 19.41
N GLU A 731 23.00 -12.84 19.60
CA GLU A 731 23.82 -12.07 20.53
C GLU A 731 25.21 -11.95 19.92
N LYS A 732 25.81 -10.76 19.94
CA LYS A 732 27.14 -10.48 19.38
C LYS A 732 28.19 -11.47 19.86
N GLY A 733 28.95 -12.04 18.95
CA GLY A 733 30.00 -13.02 19.24
C GLY A 733 29.49 -14.43 19.53
N LYS A 734 28.19 -14.70 19.39
CA LYS A 734 27.61 -16.05 19.51
C LYS A 734 26.91 -16.45 18.22
N LYS A 735 26.90 -17.76 17.93
CA LYS A 735 26.08 -18.28 16.84
C LYS A 735 24.61 -18.01 17.15
N ALA A 736 23.85 -17.59 16.16
CA ALA A 736 22.42 -17.37 16.31
C ALA A 736 21.70 -18.68 16.65
N ASP A 737 20.75 -18.60 17.55
CA ASP A 737 19.81 -19.68 17.88
C ASP A 737 18.63 -19.61 16.91
N VAL A 738 18.37 -20.69 16.20
CA VAL A 738 17.37 -20.75 15.11
C VAL A 738 16.41 -21.90 15.38
N LYS A 739 15.13 -21.60 15.33
CA LYS A 739 14.07 -22.61 15.42
C LYS A 739 13.16 -22.53 14.21
N ILE A 740 12.89 -23.67 13.57
CA ILE A 740 11.91 -23.80 12.49
C ILE A 740 10.68 -24.54 13.01
N THR A 741 9.50 -24.07 12.63
CA THR A 741 8.22 -24.67 12.99
C THR A 741 7.37 -24.86 11.71
N PRO A 742 6.74 -26.03 11.48
CA PRO A 742 6.84 -27.22 12.32
C PRO A 742 8.22 -27.90 12.23
N GLU A 743 8.65 -28.57 13.32
CA GLU A 743 10.00 -29.14 13.46
C GLU A 743 10.32 -30.20 12.39
N GLU A 744 9.33 -30.97 11.97
CA GLU A 744 9.44 -31.96 10.90
C GLU A 744 9.83 -31.38 9.54
N LYS A 745 9.62 -30.07 9.30
CA LYS A 745 10.06 -29.38 8.09
C LYS A 745 11.53 -28.89 8.16
N ALA A 746 12.15 -28.87 9.33
CA ALA A 746 13.47 -28.25 9.52
C ALA A 746 14.55 -28.90 8.63
N HIS A 747 14.45 -30.21 8.37
CA HIS A 747 15.41 -30.93 7.52
C HIS A 747 15.33 -30.58 6.03
N ASN A 748 14.27 -29.89 5.59
CA ASN A 748 14.11 -29.44 4.19
C ASN A 748 14.96 -28.20 3.89
N TYR A 749 15.52 -27.52 4.89
CA TYR A 749 16.19 -26.24 4.72
C TYR A 749 17.69 -26.30 4.98
N ASN A 750 18.43 -25.58 4.14
CA ASN A 750 19.86 -25.32 4.33
C ASN A 750 20.00 -23.96 5.03
N LEU A 751 20.43 -23.99 6.31
CA LEU A 751 20.65 -22.75 7.06
C LEU A 751 22.05 -22.19 6.76
N ILE A 752 22.10 -21.00 6.16
CA ILE A 752 23.34 -20.31 5.77
C ILE A 752 23.55 -19.13 6.71
N PHE A 753 24.54 -19.25 7.59
CA PHE A 753 24.89 -18.21 8.55
C PHE A 753 25.91 -17.25 7.95
N LYS A 754 25.65 -15.94 8.01
CA LYS A 754 26.55 -14.89 7.50
C LYS A 754 27.26 -14.13 8.63
N HIS A 755 26.81 -14.30 9.89
CA HIS A 755 27.39 -13.72 11.10
C HIS A 755 27.59 -14.77 12.20
#